data_863a03fcb14f7843c21eb7d7de30834c
#
_entry.id   863a03fcb14f7843c21eb7d7de30834c
#
_cell.length_a   1.000
_cell.length_b   1.000
_cell.length_c   1.000
_cell.angle_alpha   90.00
_cell.angle_beta   90.00
_cell.angle_gamma   90.00
#
_symmetry.space_group_name_H-M   'P 1'
#
loop_
_entity.id
_entity.type
_entity.pdbx_description
1 polymer ?
#
loop_
_entity_poly.entity_id
_entity_poly.type
_entity_poly.pdbx_seq_one_letter_code
_entity_poly.pdbx_strand_id
1 'polypeptide(L)'
;MKHSSYFVLTAVCASVAFMASAAAIADMENPAVVANTTGVEVSGSCTMVDFETPEDKKSYSAMPFRRPKMRISDKFASSGRHSLEVSWDRAHRMGFTIRIPETDFSVYDRLAVDVVNAGENADQLTLHIAAKGDKLDDSVYSANGKRSTHYAPIGKSTWLVELERWPKKAEKSRSKVSELRFYALHPYGTTMYLDNIRLLRKGETFVAGRYSPEDEARISAMVKSEEDRDAATRAESKAALAKSMASVGMKSDAMLVGAATAMEHVLPKAPDALSKVKAVRGLKVRLARGEYESVQIVVAPTKDALKRVSVKCVEDLSGQGGMPFAASNIACVVMGYTRTQYQAPYAVGRTLYTNSADRAGYWRRGYFPRPGWYPDVILDHVRETDVAEDVAQSFWVRVACPRGQEAGVYRGELSVSAEGVASLRIPFEVRVNGFEVPKLSTLPVAMNFNPKGGLGWLPTNAEYAERMAAKKDPSAPPNIWKKRHMQWVDFLADYLITYDSLYRLSRSELDPEPNWEALMHLNKQGRLGPFNLAYWGTRKPGEKSMKQWREKTVPYYRKIYDKAKSLGILDKAFFYGNDELNPKDFPNIRRSADLIHKEFPGVPLFTTARDVDFGVGTNSLENVDIFCPLTGRYNYERAEKARAAGRKIWWYVCDGPTWNCANLHIENKPIDARSMVGAQSVFFKADGFLYWQLSKWLSPRTIGSSPFTDWVAASCFGFNGEGCMTGVGPDGIPLPTVRLENFRDGLEDYSYVKILKDKIAAHGKEDDWSRRARRLVAIPPSLVKALDCFNDDPSELYSWRNEMADMIESAIR
;
A
#
# COMPACT_ATOMS: atom_id res chain seq x y z
N MET A 1 1.65 31.43 -32.03
CA MET A 1 2.60 31.32 -30.93
C MET A 1 1.83 31.31 -29.64
N LYS A 2 1.80 30.34 -28.85
CA LYS A 2 1.00 29.91 -27.69
C LYS A 2 0.06 28.75 -28.06
N HIS A 3 0.36 27.62 -27.50
CA HIS A 3 -0.35 26.36 -27.28
C HIS A 3 0.46 25.15 -27.77
N SER A 4 1.41 24.71 -26.97
CA SER A 4 1.91 23.33 -27.00
C SER A 4 2.79 23.05 -25.80
N SER A 5 2.18 22.91 -24.62
CA SER A 5 2.91 22.51 -23.39
C SER A 5 1.98 21.89 -22.33
N TYR A 6 0.99 21.12 -22.74
CA TYR A 6 0.04 20.53 -21.80
C TYR A 6 -0.18 19.07 -22.13
N PHE A 7 0.73 18.15 -21.84
CA PHE A 7 0.37 16.72 -21.76
C PHE A 7 1.50 15.78 -21.29
N VAL A 8 2.41 16.28 -20.44
CA VAL A 8 3.31 15.42 -19.66
C VAL A 8 3.20 15.71 -18.15
N LEU A 9 2.18 16.44 -17.74
CA LEU A 9 2.11 17.08 -16.43
C LEU A 9 1.29 16.32 -15.37
N THR A 10 0.80 15.11 -15.62
CA THR A 10 0.00 14.41 -14.61
C THR A 10 0.82 13.51 -13.68
N ALA A 11 2.04 13.17 -14.03
CA ALA A 11 2.93 12.41 -13.14
C ALA A 11 4.09 13.24 -12.55
N VAL A 12 4.38 14.42 -13.09
CA VAL A 12 5.60 15.18 -12.74
C VAL A 12 5.32 16.49 -12.00
N CYS A 13 4.11 17.06 -12.08
CA CYS A 13 3.81 18.34 -11.41
C CYS A 13 3.56 18.25 -9.91
N ALA A 14 3.50 17.09 -9.31
CA ALA A 14 3.40 16.97 -7.84
C ALA A 14 4.73 17.21 -7.11
N SER A 15 5.86 17.22 -7.81
CA SER A 15 7.18 17.27 -7.15
C SER A 15 7.74 18.65 -6.86
N VAL A 16 7.22 19.72 -7.44
CA VAL A 16 7.79 21.07 -7.28
C VAL A 16 7.00 21.97 -6.33
N ALA A 17 5.72 21.71 -6.11
CA ALA A 17 4.88 22.49 -5.18
C ALA A 17 4.98 22.04 -3.69
N PHE A 18 5.76 21.00 -3.38
CA PHE A 18 5.80 20.40 -2.04
C PHE A 18 6.95 20.88 -1.14
N MET A 19 7.83 21.75 -1.62
CA MET A 19 8.98 22.21 -0.83
C MET A 19 8.67 23.22 0.29
N ALA A 20 7.45 23.74 0.35
CA ALA A 20 7.09 24.69 1.41
C ALA A 20 6.30 24.09 2.59
N SER A 21 6.04 22.79 2.59
CA SER A 21 5.17 22.16 3.60
C SER A 21 5.86 21.18 4.56
N ALA A 22 7.16 20.92 4.44
CA ALA A 22 7.87 20.08 5.41
C ALA A 22 7.98 20.74 6.79
N ALA A 23 7.96 22.06 6.87
CA ALA A 23 7.94 22.80 8.14
C ALA A 23 6.55 22.86 8.80
N ALA A 24 5.46 22.67 8.03
CA ALA A 24 4.10 22.68 8.54
C ALA A 24 3.58 21.28 8.96
N ILE A 25 4.37 20.22 8.71
CA ILE A 25 3.99 18.84 9.10
C ILE A 25 4.49 18.50 10.49
N ALA A 26 5.46 19.23 11.02
CA ALA A 26 5.98 19.05 12.39
C ALA A 26 4.97 19.46 13.49
N ASP A 27 3.97 20.29 13.17
CA ASP A 27 2.94 20.74 14.11
C ASP A 27 1.60 19.98 13.98
N MET A 28 1.57 18.87 13.26
CA MET A 28 0.40 17.97 13.26
C MET A 28 0.52 16.87 14.32
N GLU A 29 0.91 17.24 15.48
CA GLU A 29 0.60 16.46 16.69
C GLU A 29 -0.90 16.57 16.93
N ASN A 30 -1.58 15.44 16.85
CA ASN A 30 -2.96 15.20 17.22
C ASN A 30 -3.98 15.99 16.38
N PRO A 31 -4.92 15.35 15.63
CA PRO A 31 -6.25 15.92 15.54
C PRO A 31 -6.82 15.79 16.95
N ALA A 32 -6.31 16.64 17.81
CA ALA A 32 -6.65 16.65 19.20
C ALA A 32 -8.15 16.83 19.33
N VAL A 33 -8.74 15.99 20.06
CA VAL A 33 -9.61 16.46 21.16
C VAL A 33 -8.98 17.75 21.70
N VAL A 34 -9.41 18.90 21.17
CA VAL A 34 -9.05 20.17 21.78
C VAL A 34 -9.79 20.19 23.11
N ALA A 35 -9.03 19.90 24.16
CA ALA A 35 -9.49 20.01 25.52
C ALA A 35 -10.03 21.43 25.74
N ASN A 36 -11.18 21.50 26.41
CA ASN A 36 -11.87 22.67 26.93
C ASN A 36 -10.93 23.85 27.20
N THR A 37 -11.00 24.87 26.34
CA THR A 37 -10.58 26.22 26.73
C THR A 37 -11.83 27.07 26.92
N THR A 38 -11.97 27.58 28.12
CA THR A 38 -13.04 28.48 28.56
C THR A 38 -13.13 29.74 27.73
N GLY A 39 -14.34 30.03 27.27
CA GLY A 39 -14.91 31.10 26.55
C GLY A 39 -14.12 32.39 26.28
N VAL A 40 -13.95 32.69 24.98
CA VAL A 40 -13.86 34.06 24.48
C VAL A 40 -14.80 34.10 23.26
N GLU A 41 -15.78 34.98 23.30
CA GLU A 41 -16.58 35.32 22.10
C GLU A 41 -15.63 36.00 21.10
N VAL A 42 -15.49 35.42 19.90
CA VAL A 42 -14.71 36.01 18.80
C VAL A 42 -15.70 36.52 17.74
N SER A 43 -15.84 37.84 17.64
CA SER A 43 -16.55 38.51 16.56
C SER A 43 -15.75 38.37 15.27
N GLY A 44 -16.26 37.61 14.26
CA GLY A 44 -15.62 37.58 12.94
C GLY A 44 -15.88 36.34 12.09
N SER A 45 -16.32 35.24 12.65
CA SER A 45 -16.68 34.05 11.87
C SER A 45 -17.98 34.26 11.11
N CYS A 46 -18.01 33.89 9.83
CA CYS A 46 -19.21 33.91 9.03
C CYS A 46 -19.93 32.57 9.12
N THR A 47 -20.98 32.49 9.94
CA THR A 47 -21.85 31.31 9.94
C THR A 47 -22.58 31.24 8.60
N MET A 48 -22.49 30.11 7.93
CA MET A 48 -23.09 29.85 6.64
C MET A 48 -24.42 29.10 6.75
N VAL A 49 -24.45 28.08 7.61
CA VAL A 49 -25.64 27.26 7.86
C VAL A 49 -25.57 26.74 9.29
N ASP A 50 -26.62 27.02 10.07
CA ASP A 50 -26.80 26.48 11.42
C ASP A 50 -28.16 25.78 11.62
N PHE A 51 -28.93 25.65 10.53
CA PHE A 51 -30.23 24.99 10.47
C PHE A 51 -31.34 25.67 11.30
N GLU A 52 -31.17 26.91 11.74
CA GLU A 52 -32.14 27.65 12.52
C GLU A 52 -33.21 28.34 11.68
N THR A 53 -32.82 28.84 10.50
CA THR A 53 -33.74 29.59 9.61
C THR A 53 -34.57 28.62 8.75
N PRO A 54 -35.75 29.07 8.23
CA PRO A 54 -36.55 28.32 7.27
C PRO A 54 -35.78 27.99 5.98
N GLU A 55 -34.88 28.89 5.56
CA GLU A 55 -34.02 28.73 4.38
C GLU A 55 -32.99 27.63 4.62
N ASP A 56 -32.32 27.62 5.76
CA ASP A 56 -31.34 26.61 6.14
C ASP A 56 -31.96 25.22 6.23
N LYS A 57 -33.17 25.14 6.80
CA LYS A 57 -33.93 23.87 6.90
C LYS A 57 -34.31 23.29 5.53
N LYS A 58 -34.24 24.05 4.44
CA LYS A 58 -34.45 23.63 3.05
C LYS A 58 -33.15 23.54 2.25
N SER A 59 -32.03 23.86 2.85
CA SER A 59 -30.73 23.96 2.15
C SER A 59 -30.15 22.60 1.71
N TYR A 60 -30.57 21.50 2.32
CA TYR A 60 -30.00 20.20 2.07
C TYR A 60 -30.81 19.33 1.10
N SER A 61 -30.14 18.45 0.38
CA SER A 61 -30.76 17.44 -0.50
C SER A 61 -29.87 16.22 -0.67
N ALA A 62 -30.50 15.04 -0.72
CA ALA A 62 -29.78 13.80 -1.05
C ALA A 62 -29.37 13.79 -2.53
N MET A 63 -28.21 13.22 -2.82
CA MET A 63 -27.75 12.99 -4.19
C MET A 63 -28.56 11.86 -4.87
N PRO A 64 -28.62 11.82 -6.23
CA PRO A 64 -29.54 10.94 -6.98
C PRO A 64 -29.38 9.46 -6.70
N PHE A 65 -28.18 9.00 -6.32
CA PHE A 65 -27.89 7.58 -6.09
C PHE A 65 -27.78 7.27 -4.59
N ARG A 66 -28.67 6.36 -4.09
CA ARG A 66 -28.66 5.82 -2.73
C ARG A 66 -28.64 6.93 -1.65
N ARG A 67 -29.82 7.37 -1.34
CA ARG A 67 -30.10 8.56 -0.53
C ARG A 67 -29.94 8.29 0.95
N PRO A 68 -29.12 9.01 1.72
CA PRO A 68 -29.20 9.01 3.16
C PRO A 68 -30.56 9.54 3.59
N LYS A 69 -31.05 9.07 4.76
CA LYS A 69 -32.20 9.70 5.41
C LYS A 69 -31.70 10.96 6.10
N MET A 70 -32.39 12.05 5.89
CA MET A 70 -32.00 13.35 6.43
C MET A 70 -33.21 14.06 7.02
N ARG A 71 -32.99 14.70 8.17
CA ARG A 71 -34.02 15.55 8.81
C ARG A 71 -33.36 16.60 9.71
N ILE A 72 -34.06 17.67 9.96
CA ILE A 72 -33.70 18.61 11.03
C ILE A 72 -34.03 17.94 12.38
N SER A 73 -33.12 18.03 13.31
CA SER A 73 -33.16 17.44 14.65
C SER A 73 -32.91 18.51 15.70
N ASP A 74 -33.52 18.34 16.84
CA ASP A 74 -33.28 19.10 18.06
C ASP A 74 -32.17 18.49 18.95
N LYS A 75 -31.49 17.49 18.43
CA LYS A 75 -30.36 16.81 19.10
C LYS A 75 -29.04 17.30 18.58
N PHE A 76 -28.08 17.38 19.47
CA PHE A 76 -26.67 17.66 19.12
C PHE A 76 -26.49 18.96 18.32
N ALA A 77 -27.29 19.98 18.62
CA ALA A 77 -27.07 21.30 18.10
C ALA A 77 -25.84 21.93 18.78
N SER A 78 -24.83 22.33 18.01
CA SER A 78 -23.62 23.02 18.50
C SER A 78 -23.73 24.54 18.40
N SER A 79 -24.76 25.01 17.68
CA SER A 79 -25.20 26.38 17.54
C SER A 79 -26.74 26.41 17.51
N GLY A 80 -27.38 27.31 18.26
CA GLY A 80 -28.84 27.39 18.27
C GLY A 80 -29.55 26.19 18.90
N ARG A 81 -30.56 25.66 18.18
CA ARG A 81 -31.45 24.59 18.67
C ARG A 81 -31.52 23.39 17.72
N HIS A 82 -31.00 23.49 16.52
CA HIS A 82 -31.19 22.47 15.50
C HIS A 82 -29.86 22.03 14.86
N SER A 83 -29.83 20.78 14.41
CA SER A 83 -28.75 20.21 13.64
C SER A 83 -29.32 19.44 12.45
N LEU A 84 -28.49 19.09 11.46
CA LEU A 84 -28.85 18.16 10.40
C LEU A 84 -28.51 16.73 10.79
N GLU A 85 -29.50 15.92 11.09
CA GLU A 85 -29.38 14.48 11.27
C GLU A 85 -29.29 13.80 9.91
N VAL A 86 -28.24 13.00 9.70
CA VAL A 86 -28.00 12.23 8.50
C VAL A 86 -27.76 10.77 8.88
N SER A 87 -28.63 9.88 8.43
CA SER A 87 -28.52 8.43 8.70
C SER A 87 -28.27 7.67 7.40
N TRP A 88 -27.30 6.77 7.45
CA TRP A 88 -26.91 5.89 6.36
C TRP A 88 -27.24 4.45 6.68
N ASP A 89 -27.86 3.76 5.73
CA ASP A 89 -28.02 2.31 5.77
C ASP A 89 -26.69 1.63 5.33
N ARG A 90 -26.56 0.33 5.61
CA ARG A 90 -25.34 -0.44 5.32
C ARG A 90 -24.86 -0.30 3.87
N ALA A 91 -23.57 -0.14 3.72
CA ALA A 91 -22.78 -0.64 2.60
C ALA A 91 -22.73 0.17 1.30
N HIS A 92 -22.95 1.47 1.26
CA HIS A 92 -22.81 2.18 -0.01
C HIS A 92 -22.26 3.61 0.15
N ARG A 93 -21.50 4.06 -0.86
CA ARG A 93 -21.16 5.47 -0.97
C ARG A 93 -22.44 6.29 -1.16
N MET A 94 -22.76 7.09 -0.18
CA MET A 94 -23.95 7.91 -0.14
C MET A 94 -23.53 9.36 0.03
N GLY A 95 -24.17 10.27 -0.70
CA GLY A 95 -23.85 11.68 -0.67
C GLY A 95 -25.09 12.54 -0.49
N PHE A 96 -24.82 13.71 0.04
CA PHE A 96 -25.82 14.80 0.12
C PHE A 96 -25.15 16.14 -0.15
N THR A 97 -25.96 17.12 -0.48
CA THR A 97 -25.52 18.48 -0.76
C THR A 97 -26.20 19.45 0.20
N ILE A 98 -25.43 20.32 0.80
CA ILE A 98 -25.92 21.50 1.48
C ILE A 98 -25.70 22.69 0.54
N ARG A 99 -26.75 23.42 0.22
CA ARG A 99 -26.71 24.64 -0.56
C ARG A 99 -26.50 25.81 0.37
N ILE A 100 -25.59 26.68 -0.02
CA ILE A 100 -25.24 27.89 0.70
C ILE A 100 -25.48 29.10 -0.23
N PRO A 101 -25.67 30.30 0.29
CA PRO A 101 -25.60 31.54 -0.53
C PRO A 101 -24.29 31.57 -1.31
N GLU A 102 -24.34 32.09 -2.53
CA GLU A 102 -23.10 32.23 -3.34
C GLU A 102 -22.09 33.09 -2.56
N THR A 103 -20.97 32.48 -2.21
CA THR A 103 -19.98 33.04 -1.29
C THR A 103 -18.59 33.01 -1.90
N ASP A 104 -17.84 34.10 -1.74
CA ASP A 104 -16.42 34.17 -2.11
C ASP A 104 -15.55 33.54 -1.00
N PHE A 105 -15.03 32.36 -1.28
CA PHE A 105 -14.13 31.61 -0.37
C PHE A 105 -12.68 32.13 -0.44
N SER A 106 -12.37 33.07 -1.32
CA SER A 106 -10.99 33.57 -1.48
C SER A 106 -10.48 34.37 -0.29
N VAL A 107 -11.41 34.94 0.49
CA VAL A 107 -11.12 35.79 1.67
C VAL A 107 -11.04 34.99 2.98
N TYR A 108 -11.27 33.68 2.91
CA TYR A 108 -11.23 32.76 4.05
C TYR A 108 -10.11 31.73 3.90
N ASP A 109 -9.55 31.27 5.00
CA ASP A 109 -8.50 30.25 5.01
C ASP A 109 -9.00 28.89 5.49
N ARG A 110 -10.10 28.85 6.26
CA ARG A 110 -10.66 27.60 6.79
C ARG A 110 -12.18 27.56 6.71
N LEU A 111 -12.72 26.36 6.55
CA LEU A 111 -14.13 26.01 6.78
C LEU A 111 -14.21 25.08 7.99
N ALA A 112 -15.10 25.35 8.91
CA ALA A 112 -15.37 24.50 10.07
C ALA A 112 -16.78 23.90 9.98
N VAL A 113 -16.92 22.64 10.36
CA VAL A 113 -18.20 21.90 10.50
C VAL A 113 -18.18 21.16 11.80
N ASP A 114 -19.14 21.41 12.68
CA ASP A 114 -19.28 20.61 13.91
C ASP A 114 -20.02 19.31 13.58
N VAL A 115 -19.50 18.20 14.08
CA VAL A 115 -19.98 16.85 13.77
C VAL A 115 -20.15 16.06 15.07
N VAL A 116 -21.30 15.41 15.26
CA VAL A 116 -21.46 14.36 16.26
C VAL A 116 -21.73 13.05 15.56
N ASN A 117 -20.88 12.07 15.79
CA ASN A 117 -21.09 10.70 15.35
C ASN A 117 -21.78 9.91 16.45
N ALA A 118 -23.05 9.55 16.22
CA ALA A 118 -23.86 8.75 17.13
C ALA A 118 -23.95 7.27 16.69
N GLY A 119 -23.05 6.83 15.81
CA GLY A 119 -22.91 5.43 15.40
C GLY A 119 -22.18 4.57 16.43
N GLU A 120 -22.03 3.30 16.12
CA GLU A 120 -21.27 2.35 16.95
C GLU A 120 -19.77 2.35 16.64
N ASN A 121 -19.35 3.02 15.56
CA ASN A 121 -17.98 3.03 15.08
C ASN A 121 -17.61 4.44 14.60
N ALA A 122 -16.36 4.79 14.76
CA ALA A 122 -15.78 5.93 14.06
C ALA A 122 -15.94 5.76 12.55
N ASP A 123 -16.21 6.85 11.82
CA ASP A 123 -16.53 6.79 10.40
C ASP A 123 -15.99 8.02 9.64
N GLN A 124 -16.03 7.96 8.31
CA GLN A 124 -15.34 8.90 7.47
C GLN A 124 -16.29 9.73 6.60
N LEU A 125 -16.15 11.06 6.65
CA LEU A 125 -16.81 12.01 5.77
C LEU A 125 -15.81 12.65 4.81
N THR A 126 -16.24 12.92 3.58
CA THR A 126 -15.47 13.68 2.58
C THR A 126 -16.30 14.86 2.10
N LEU A 127 -15.68 16.03 2.02
CA LEU A 127 -16.31 17.25 1.55
C LEU A 127 -15.75 17.66 0.19
N HIS A 128 -16.65 18.01 -0.74
CA HIS A 128 -16.35 18.69 -1.99
C HIS A 128 -17.03 20.05 -1.96
N ILE A 129 -16.27 21.07 -2.22
CA ILE A 129 -16.75 22.47 -2.30
C ILE A 129 -16.92 22.79 -3.78
N ALA A 130 -18.10 23.27 -4.17
CA ALA A 130 -18.47 23.45 -5.58
C ALA A 130 -19.24 24.75 -5.84
N ALA A 131 -19.10 25.28 -7.05
CA ALA A 131 -20.00 26.28 -7.59
C ALA A 131 -21.23 25.62 -8.25
N LYS A 132 -22.31 26.39 -8.43
CA LYS A 132 -23.52 25.91 -9.12
C LYS A 132 -23.19 25.47 -10.55
N GLY A 133 -23.54 24.23 -10.90
CA GLY A 133 -23.30 23.68 -12.23
C GLY A 133 -21.97 22.98 -12.42
N ASP A 134 -21.08 22.99 -11.44
CA ASP A 134 -19.87 22.16 -11.48
C ASP A 134 -20.24 20.68 -11.56
N LYS A 135 -19.67 19.98 -12.54
CA LYS A 135 -19.87 18.53 -12.66
C LYS A 135 -19.27 17.83 -11.45
N LEU A 136 -19.81 16.67 -11.08
CA LEU A 136 -19.29 15.82 -10.01
C LEU A 136 -17.81 15.49 -10.17
N ASP A 137 -17.34 15.38 -11.40
CA ASP A 137 -15.94 15.05 -11.75
C ASP A 137 -15.04 16.29 -11.88
N ASP A 138 -15.61 17.50 -12.05
CA ASP A 138 -14.87 18.76 -12.16
C ASP A 138 -14.77 19.52 -10.82
N SER A 139 -15.48 19.02 -9.79
CA SER A 139 -15.43 19.59 -8.46
C SER A 139 -14.01 19.48 -7.88
N VAL A 140 -13.74 20.22 -6.83
CA VAL A 140 -12.46 20.34 -6.07
C VAL A 140 -11.64 19.05 -5.91
N TYR A 141 -12.25 17.91 -6.20
CA TYR A 141 -11.62 16.63 -6.30
C TYR A 141 -10.45 16.54 -7.31
N SER A 142 -10.64 17.09 -8.54
CA SER A 142 -9.63 17.00 -9.59
C SER A 142 -8.56 18.06 -9.46
N ALA A 143 -8.86 19.10 -8.73
CA ALA A 143 -8.13 20.33 -8.78
C ALA A 143 -7.01 20.44 -7.74
N ASN A 144 -7.09 19.84 -6.56
CA ASN A 144 -6.08 19.99 -5.50
C ASN A 144 -5.30 18.75 -5.12
N GLY A 145 -5.72 17.54 -5.55
CA GLY A 145 -5.13 16.33 -4.99
C GLY A 145 -5.29 16.21 -3.46
N LYS A 146 -5.84 17.22 -2.79
CA LYS A 146 -6.15 17.24 -1.38
C LYS A 146 -7.66 17.21 -1.21
N ARG A 147 -8.13 16.05 -0.82
CA ARG A 147 -9.49 15.82 -0.40
C ARG A 147 -9.62 16.29 1.02
N SER A 148 -10.63 17.08 1.30
CA SER A 148 -11.01 17.26 2.67
C SER A 148 -11.75 16.00 3.14
N THR A 149 -11.14 15.26 4.00
CA THR A 149 -11.68 14.07 4.61
C THR A 149 -11.59 14.22 6.12
N HIS A 150 -12.70 13.95 6.79
CA HIS A 150 -12.79 13.96 8.24
C HIS A 150 -13.09 12.55 8.73
N TYR A 151 -12.38 12.13 9.74
CA TYR A 151 -12.71 10.95 10.50
C TYR A 151 -13.45 11.41 11.74
N ALA A 152 -14.73 11.16 11.77
CA ALA A 152 -15.59 11.46 12.90
C ALA A 152 -15.47 10.32 13.92
N PRO A 153 -14.76 10.52 15.05
CA PRO A 153 -14.80 9.58 16.17
C PRO A 153 -16.22 9.47 16.69
N ILE A 154 -16.52 8.48 17.49
CA ILE A 154 -17.77 8.44 18.26
C ILE A 154 -17.80 9.67 19.17
N GLY A 155 -18.95 10.31 19.26
CA GLY A 155 -19.11 11.57 19.97
C GLY A 155 -18.83 12.78 19.09
N LYS A 156 -18.40 13.88 19.71
CA LYS A 156 -18.23 15.18 19.05
C LYS A 156 -16.84 15.38 18.46
N SER A 157 -16.81 16.08 17.34
CA SER A 157 -15.59 16.56 16.69
C SER A 157 -15.89 17.80 15.88
N THR A 158 -14.86 18.58 15.56
CA THR A 158 -15.00 19.66 14.56
C THR A 158 -14.10 19.39 13.38
N TRP A 159 -14.67 19.42 12.20
CA TRP A 159 -13.96 19.26 10.96
C TRP A 159 -13.42 20.58 10.45
N LEU A 160 -12.12 20.78 10.46
CA LEU A 160 -11.46 21.94 9.89
C LEU A 160 -10.92 21.63 8.49
N VAL A 161 -11.35 22.40 7.51
CA VAL A 161 -10.97 22.28 6.11
C VAL A 161 -10.11 23.48 5.71
N GLU A 162 -8.84 23.23 5.38
CA GLU A 162 -7.93 24.26 4.88
C GLU A 162 -8.30 24.73 3.48
N LEU A 163 -8.50 26.01 3.29
CA LEU A 163 -8.92 26.64 2.02
C LEU A 163 -7.77 27.32 1.25
N GLU A 164 -6.58 27.44 1.84
CA GLU A 164 -5.46 28.20 1.24
C GLU A 164 -4.97 27.63 -0.10
N ARG A 165 -5.21 26.34 -0.35
CA ARG A 165 -4.71 25.63 -1.52
C ARG A 165 -5.82 25.33 -2.52
N TRP A 166 -6.31 26.39 -3.15
CA TRP A 166 -7.26 26.25 -4.24
C TRP A 166 -6.53 26.00 -5.57
N PRO A 167 -7.00 25.08 -6.41
CA PRO A 167 -6.31 24.79 -7.66
C PRO A 167 -6.54 25.88 -8.70
N LYS A 168 -5.51 26.18 -9.48
CA LYS A 168 -5.56 27.20 -10.56
C LYS A 168 -6.72 27.01 -11.54
N LYS A 169 -7.18 25.77 -11.79
CA LYS A 169 -8.32 25.50 -12.68
C LYS A 169 -9.67 25.81 -12.05
N ALA A 170 -9.79 25.70 -10.75
CA ALA A 170 -11.01 25.99 -9.99
C ALA A 170 -10.98 27.36 -9.31
N GLU A 171 -9.94 28.16 -9.54
CA GLU A 171 -9.81 29.51 -8.97
C GLU A 171 -11.02 30.40 -9.31
N LYS A 172 -11.58 30.21 -10.51
CA LYS A 172 -12.81 30.93 -10.93
C LYS A 172 -14.05 30.52 -10.14
N SER A 173 -14.10 29.27 -9.65
CA SER A 173 -15.21 28.77 -8.84
C SER A 173 -15.11 29.16 -7.38
N ARG A 174 -13.93 29.58 -6.92
CA ARG A 174 -13.66 29.94 -5.52
C ARG A 174 -14.47 31.16 -5.07
N SER A 175 -14.67 32.13 -5.96
CA SER A 175 -15.46 33.34 -5.66
C SER A 175 -16.99 33.15 -5.73
N LYS A 176 -17.45 31.94 -6.12
CA LYS A 176 -18.86 31.61 -6.39
C LYS A 176 -19.32 30.31 -5.80
N VAL A 177 -18.75 29.91 -4.65
CA VAL A 177 -19.14 28.69 -3.98
C VAL A 177 -20.59 28.76 -3.52
N SER A 178 -21.37 27.76 -3.85
CA SER A 178 -22.79 27.68 -3.51
C SER A 178 -23.25 26.28 -3.08
N GLU A 179 -22.35 25.29 -3.10
CA GLU A 179 -22.68 23.92 -2.71
C GLU A 179 -21.53 23.28 -1.92
N LEU A 180 -21.90 22.67 -0.79
CA LEU A 180 -21.06 21.78 0.01
C LEU A 180 -21.58 20.36 -0.17
N ARG A 181 -20.80 19.51 -0.86
CA ARG A 181 -21.19 18.15 -1.19
C ARG A 181 -20.46 17.17 -0.28
N PHE A 182 -21.21 16.50 0.58
CA PHE A 182 -20.70 15.53 1.52
C PHE A 182 -20.86 14.13 0.97
N TYR A 183 -19.84 13.30 1.17
CA TYR A 183 -19.83 11.90 0.81
C TYR A 183 -19.36 11.06 1.99
N ALA A 184 -19.97 9.93 2.15
CA ALA A 184 -19.57 8.97 3.17
C ALA A 184 -19.60 7.55 2.62
N LEU A 185 -18.77 6.71 3.20
CA LEU A 185 -18.78 5.28 2.98
C LEU A 185 -19.02 4.63 4.35
N HIS A 186 -20.24 4.20 4.60
CA HIS A 186 -20.64 3.61 5.87
C HIS A 186 -20.91 2.12 5.71
N PRO A 187 -19.89 1.24 5.90
CA PRO A 187 -20.06 -0.20 5.73
C PRO A 187 -21.01 -0.82 6.76
N TYR A 188 -21.19 -0.18 7.90
CA TYR A 188 -21.93 -0.73 9.04
C TYR A 188 -23.27 -0.02 9.33
N GLY A 189 -23.54 1.06 8.61
CA GLY A 189 -24.59 2.00 8.95
C GLY A 189 -24.17 2.95 10.07
N THR A 190 -24.61 4.19 10.02
CA THR A 190 -24.35 5.17 11.07
C THR A 190 -25.34 6.32 11.01
N THR A 191 -25.38 7.10 12.09
CA THR A 191 -26.09 8.38 12.16
C THR A 191 -25.11 9.45 12.64
N MET A 192 -25.06 10.56 11.90
CA MET A 192 -24.25 11.72 12.26
C MET A 192 -25.12 12.96 12.30
N TYR A 193 -24.71 13.91 13.09
CA TYR A 193 -25.32 15.23 13.20
C TYR A 193 -24.30 16.26 12.77
N LEU A 194 -24.66 17.12 11.82
CA LEU A 194 -23.84 18.20 11.33
C LEU A 194 -24.48 19.53 11.70
N ASP A 195 -23.66 20.49 12.12
CA ASP A 195 -24.14 21.79 12.52
C ASP A 195 -23.05 22.88 12.40
N ASN A 196 -23.45 24.13 12.55
CA ASN A 196 -22.58 25.29 12.71
C ASN A 196 -21.47 25.33 11.63
N ILE A 197 -21.92 25.28 10.37
CA ILE A 197 -21.02 25.37 9.22
C ILE A 197 -20.59 26.83 9.05
N ARG A 198 -19.32 27.11 9.22
CA ARG A 198 -18.78 28.46 9.28
C ARG A 198 -17.43 28.63 8.58
N LEU A 199 -17.19 29.80 8.04
CA LEU A 199 -15.93 30.21 7.43
C LEU A 199 -15.11 31.03 8.43
N LEU A 200 -13.81 30.79 8.45
CA LEU A 200 -12.84 31.47 9.30
C LEU A 200 -11.85 32.24 8.42
N ARG A 201 -11.59 33.48 8.77
CA ARG A 201 -10.57 34.31 8.11
C ARG A 201 -9.18 33.98 8.68
N LYS A 202 -8.15 34.41 7.95
CA LYS A 202 -6.78 34.22 8.38
C LYS A 202 -6.52 34.92 9.73
N GLY A 203 -5.99 34.13 10.66
CA GLY A 203 -5.70 34.62 12.02
C GLY A 203 -6.89 34.55 13.00
N GLU A 204 -8.09 34.17 12.56
CA GLU A 204 -9.21 33.96 13.48
C GLU A 204 -8.99 32.69 14.31
N THR A 205 -9.21 32.82 15.63
CA THR A 205 -9.14 31.71 16.55
C THR A 205 -10.37 30.82 16.37
N PHE A 206 -10.15 29.53 16.22
CA PHE A 206 -11.22 28.54 16.16
C PHE A 206 -11.81 28.32 17.55
N VAL A 207 -13.14 28.29 17.63
CA VAL A 207 -13.90 27.92 18.82
C VAL A 207 -14.83 26.76 18.46
N ALA A 208 -14.74 25.64 19.16
CA ALA A 208 -15.65 24.50 19.00
C ALA A 208 -17.08 24.90 19.40
N GLY A 209 -18.07 24.29 18.75
CA GLY A 209 -19.48 24.50 19.10
C GLY A 209 -19.80 24.06 20.53
N ARG A 210 -20.81 24.69 21.13
CA ARG A 210 -21.28 24.38 22.47
C ARG A 210 -22.61 23.61 22.41
N TYR A 211 -22.61 22.45 23.03
CA TYR A 211 -23.80 21.60 23.09
C TYR A 211 -24.56 21.85 24.40
N SER A 212 -25.86 21.53 24.40
CA SER A 212 -26.66 21.57 25.62
C SER A 212 -26.09 20.62 26.70
N PRO A 213 -26.31 20.87 28.00
CA PRO A 213 -25.86 19.94 29.04
C PRO A 213 -26.40 18.52 28.85
N GLU A 214 -27.60 18.37 28.30
CA GLU A 214 -28.20 17.06 28.02
C GLU A 214 -27.47 16.36 26.86
N ASP A 215 -27.14 17.06 25.79
CA ASP A 215 -26.37 16.50 24.66
C ASP A 215 -24.93 16.22 25.05
N GLU A 216 -24.28 17.05 25.87
CA GLU A 216 -22.94 16.75 26.43
C GLU A 216 -22.97 15.45 27.25
N ALA A 217 -24.01 15.24 28.06
CA ALA A 217 -24.16 14.00 28.81
C ALA A 217 -24.35 12.79 27.86
N ARG A 218 -25.14 12.94 26.80
CA ARG A 218 -25.32 11.88 25.77
C ARG A 218 -24.02 11.57 25.03
N ILE A 219 -23.27 12.60 24.61
CA ILE A 219 -21.97 12.46 23.96
C ILE A 219 -21.01 11.72 24.87
N SER A 220 -20.90 12.14 26.12
CA SER A 220 -20.03 11.51 27.12
C SER A 220 -20.39 10.04 27.35
N ALA A 221 -21.70 9.72 27.39
CA ALA A 221 -22.15 8.33 27.52
C ALA A 221 -21.80 7.48 26.30
N MET A 222 -21.89 8.03 25.09
CA MET A 222 -21.46 7.31 23.85
C MET A 222 -19.97 7.02 23.85
N VAL A 223 -19.12 8.00 24.15
CA VAL A 223 -17.67 7.84 24.23
C VAL A 223 -17.31 6.82 25.30
N LYS A 224 -17.89 6.93 26.49
CA LYS A 224 -17.66 5.96 27.55
C LYS A 224 -18.08 4.54 27.15
N SER A 225 -19.19 4.38 26.45
CA SER A 225 -19.65 3.07 25.98
C SER A 225 -18.68 2.46 24.97
N GLU A 226 -18.02 3.27 24.11
CA GLU A 226 -16.95 2.81 23.22
C GLU A 226 -15.73 2.36 24.02
N GLU A 227 -15.27 3.18 24.96
CA GLU A 227 -14.12 2.88 25.83
C GLU A 227 -14.36 1.59 26.65
N ASP A 228 -15.55 1.43 27.24
CA ASP A 228 -15.91 0.24 28.02
C ASP A 228 -15.95 -1.03 27.12
N ARG A 229 -16.48 -0.92 25.90
CA ARG A 229 -16.49 -2.00 24.92
C ARG A 229 -15.08 -2.38 24.48
N ASP A 230 -14.22 -1.38 24.21
CA ASP A 230 -12.84 -1.61 23.80
C ASP A 230 -12.02 -2.24 24.93
N ALA A 231 -12.23 -1.79 26.17
CA ALA A 231 -11.63 -2.38 27.36
C ALA A 231 -12.06 -3.85 27.56
N ALA A 232 -13.36 -4.14 27.40
CA ALA A 232 -13.88 -5.51 27.46
C ALA A 232 -13.29 -6.42 26.38
N THR A 233 -13.25 -5.95 25.12
CA THR A 233 -12.65 -6.69 24.00
C THR A 233 -11.17 -6.97 24.24
N ARG A 234 -10.43 -6.00 24.76
CA ARG A 234 -9.01 -6.16 25.12
C ARG A 234 -8.82 -7.18 26.24
N ALA A 235 -9.64 -7.12 27.27
CA ALA A 235 -9.60 -8.09 28.37
C ALA A 235 -9.92 -9.51 27.90
N GLU A 236 -10.94 -9.67 27.06
CA GLU A 236 -11.32 -10.96 26.46
C GLU A 236 -10.20 -11.53 25.60
N SER A 237 -9.59 -10.73 24.72
CA SER A 237 -8.49 -11.17 23.85
C SER A 237 -7.24 -11.57 24.65
N LYS A 238 -6.89 -10.83 25.72
CA LYS A 238 -5.82 -11.20 26.66
C LYS A 238 -6.14 -12.51 27.39
N ALA A 239 -7.37 -12.69 27.89
CA ALA A 239 -7.80 -13.90 28.57
C ALA A 239 -7.79 -15.13 27.63
N ALA A 240 -8.19 -14.96 26.36
CA ALA A 240 -8.12 -16.01 25.36
C ALA A 240 -6.69 -16.46 25.09
N LEU A 241 -5.75 -15.52 24.98
CA LEU A 241 -4.33 -15.85 24.79
C LEU A 241 -3.74 -16.52 26.04
N ALA A 242 -4.05 -16.04 27.24
CA ALA A 242 -3.63 -16.65 28.48
C ALA A 242 -4.12 -18.12 28.60
N LYS A 243 -5.39 -18.37 28.26
CA LYS A 243 -5.97 -19.72 28.19
C LYS A 243 -5.24 -20.59 27.14
N SER A 244 -4.94 -20.00 25.99
CA SER A 244 -4.16 -20.69 24.95
C SER A 244 -2.77 -21.06 25.44
N MET A 245 -2.05 -20.18 26.14
CA MET A 245 -0.75 -20.45 26.76
C MET A 245 -0.83 -21.60 27.76
N ALA A 246 -1.82 -21.56 28.66
CA ALA A 246 -2.04 -22.63 29.66
C ALA A 246 -2.27 -23.98 28.98
N SER A 247 -3.03 -24.02 27.87
CA SER A 247 -3.33 -25.26 27.13
C SER A 247 -2.10 -25.94 26.50
N VAL A 248 -1.04 -25.17 26.29
CA VAL A 248 0.25 -25.67 25.76
C VAL A 248 1.34 -25.77 26.80
N GLY A 249 1.00 -25.52 28.09
CA GLY A 249 1.94 -25.59 29.21
C GLY A 249 2.85 -24.38 29.39
N MET A 250 2.59 -23.29 28.69
CA MET A 250 3.30 -22.00 28.88
C MET A 250 2.67 -21.20 30.01
N LYS A 251 3.49 -20.69 30.92
CA LYS A 251 3.05 -19.86 32.06
C LYS A 251 3.96 -18.66 32.23
N SER A 252 3.38 -17.50 32.40
CA SER A 252 4.05 -16.28 32.84
C SER A 252 3.02 -15.34 33.50
N ASP A 253 3.40 -14.75 34.61
CA ASP A 253 2.56 -13.77 35.32
C ASP A 253 2.73 -12.35 34.75
N ALA A 254 3.79 -12.11 34.01
CA ALA A 254 4.14 -10.78 33.48
C ALA A 254 3.83 -10.60 32.00
N MET A 255 3.96 -11.65 31.18
CA MET A 255 3.82 -11.52 29.74
C MET A 255 2.94 -12.60 29.11
N LEU A 256 2.15 -12.22 28.12
CA LEU A 256 1.43 -13.09 27.21
C LEU A 256 2.22 -13.23 25.92
N VAL A 257 2.37 -14.48 25.45
CA VAL A 257 3.18 -14.80 24.27
C VAL A 257 2.41 -15.74 23.36
N GLY A 258 2.39 -15.44 22.08
CA GLY A 258 1.80 -16.30 21.06
C GLY A 258 2.41 -16.05 19.68
N ALA A 259 1.91 -16.76 18.69
CA ALA A 259 2.32 -16.62 17.31
C ALA A 259 1.16 -16.17 16.42
N ALA A 260 1.49 -15.44 15.37
CA ALA A 260 0.61 -15.11 14.25
C ALA A 260 1.36 -15.39 12.94
N THR A 261 0.63 -15.61 11.85
CA THR A 261 1.27 -15.80 10.55
C THR A 261 1.86 -14.51 10.01
N ALA A 262 2.81 -14.59 9.07
CA ALA A 262 3.34 -13.44 8.34
C ALA A 262 2.27 -12.70 7.52
N MET A 263 1.15 -13.36 7.25
CA MET A 263 0.05 -12.89 6.41
C MET A 263 -1.07 -12.17 7.17
N GLU A 264 -0.90 -11.93 8.48
CA GLU A 264 -1.90 -11.27 9.32
C GLU A 264 -1.40 -9.96 9.90
N HIS A 265 -2.30 -8.99 10.03
CA HIS A 265 -2.03 -7.79 10.80
C HIS A 265 -2.25 -8.05 12.29
N VAL A 266 -1.25 -7.77 13.10
CA VAL A 266 -1.37 -7.57 14.54
C VAL A 266 -1.30 -6.08 14.79
N LEU A 267 -2.46 -5.44 14.93
CA LEU A 267 -2.55 -3.99 15.15
C LEU A 267 -2.22 -3.69 16.62
N PRO A 268 -1.11 -3.02 16.94
CA PRO A 268 -0.52 -3.06 18.28
C PRO A 268 -1.40 -2.46 19.37
N LYS A 269 -2.26 -1.50 19.02
CA LYS A 269 -3.16 -0.80 19.96
C LYS A 269 -4.64 -1.11 19.78
N ALA A 270 -5.00 -1.97 18.79
CA ALA A 270 -6.39 -2.36 18.61
C ALA A 270 -6.91 -3.16 19.83
N PRO A 271 -8.16 -3.00 20.21
CA PRO A 271 -8.74 -3.79 21.30
C PRO A 271 -8.66 -5.30 21.08
N ASP A 272 -8.82 -5.73 19.84
CA ASP A 272 -8.76 -7.12 19.39
C ASP A 272 -7.38 -7.56 18.86
N ALA A 273 -6.31 -6.83 19.17
CA ALA A 273 -4.95 -7.07 18.66
C ALA A 273 -4.50 -8.54 18.82
N LEU A 274 -4.92 -9.21 19.88
CA LEU A 274 -4.53 -10.59 20.18
C LEU A 274 -5.53 -11.64 19.63
N SER A 275 -6.60 -11.26 18.94
CA SER A 275 -7.64 -12.19 18.45
C SER A 275 -7.11 -13.24 17.45
N LYS A 276 -6.07 -12.89 16.70
CA LYS A 276 -5.39 -13.77 15.73
C LYS A 276 -4.15 -14.45 16.29
N VAL A 277 -3.78 -14.15 17.54
CA VAL A 277 -2.58 -14.65 18.20
C VAL A 277 -2.92 -15.89 19.01
N LYS A 278 -2.16 -16.97 18.79
CA LYS A 278 -2.35 -18.23 19.53
C LYS A 278 -1.01 -18.71 20.08
N ALA A 279 -1.02 -19.20 21.32
CA ALA A 279 0.12 -19.94 21.84
C ALA A 279 0.19 -21.31 21.16
N VAL A 280 1.40 -21.75 20.86
CA VAL A 280 1.65 -23.01 20.14
C VAL A 280 2.60 -23.89 20.94
N ARG A 281 2.38 -25.22 20.93
CA ARG A 281 3.31 -26.19 21.56
C ARG A 281 4.66 -26.22 20.87
N GLY A 282 4.72 -25.81 19.63
CA GLY A 282 5.93 -25.69 18.81
C GLY A 282 5.60 -24.96 17.54
N LEU A 283 6.45 -24.02 17.20
CA LEU A 283 6.34 -23.23 15.96
C LEU A 283 6.99 -24.03 14.83
N LYS A 284 6.33 -24.04 13.65
CA LYS A 284 6.83 -24.77 12.49
C LYS A 284 6.89 -23.85 11.29
N VAL A 285 8.02 -23.90 10.60
CA VAL A 285 8.24 -23.24 9.32
C VAL A 285 8.66 -24.30 8.30
N ARG A 286 8.09 -24.23 7.09
CA ARG A 286 8.44 -25.12 5.98
C ARG A 286 8.81 -24.30 4.77
N LEU A 287 9.98 -24.59 4.18
CA LEU A 287 10.50 -23.86 3.02
C LEU A 287 11.43 -24.73 2.18
N ALA A 288 11.65 -24.36 0.94
CA ALA A 288 12.62 -24.97 0.05
C ALA A 288 14.03 -24.37 0.25
N ARG A 289 15.02 -24.95 -0.38
CA ARG A 289 16.37 -24.38 -0.40
C ARG A 289 16.39 -23.09 -1.21
N GLY A 290 17.06 -22.08 -0.69
CA GLY A 290 17.15 -20.73 -1.30
C GLY A 290 15.90 -19.87 -1.09
N GLU A 291 14.97 -20.29 -0.25
CA GLU A 291 13.70 -19.64 0.06
C GLU A 291 13.73 -18.93 1.41
N TYR A 292 12.84 -17.99 1.59
CA TYR A 292 12.55 -17.33 2.85
C TYR A 292 11.12 -17.65 3.30
N GLU A 293 10.91 -17.76 4.59
CA GLU A 293 9.56 -17.84 5.17
C GLU A 293 9.57 -17.17 6.54
N SER A 294 8.47 -16.52 6.90
CA SER A 294 8.41 -15.72 8.11
C SER A 294 7.20 -16.02 8.97
N VAL A 295 7.30 -15.70 10.26
CA VAL A 295 6.23 -15.80 11.23
C VAL A 295 6.39 -14.70 12.27
N GLN A 296 5.30 -14.32 12.96
CA GLN A 296 5.32 -13.34 14.02
C GLN A 296 5.25 -14.02 15.38
N ILE A 297 6.14 -13.62 16.31
CA ILE A 297 5.96 -13.82 17.74
C ILE A 297 5.42 -12.54 18.34
N VAL A 298 4.30 -12.63 19.03
CA VAL A 298 3.61 -11.50 19.62
C VAL A 298 3.72 -11.57 21.13
N VAL A 299 4.15 -10.46 21.73
CA VAL A 299 4.28 -10.29 23.17
C VAL A 299 3.40 -9.15 23.64
N ALA A 300 2.60 -9.39 24.67
CA ALA A 300 1.79 -8.37 25.31
C ALA A 300 1.95 -8.48 26.84
N PRO A 301 2.01 -7.36 27.56
CA PRO A 301 2.02 -7.38 29.02
C PRO A 301 0.71 -7.93 29.59
N THR A 302 0.78 -8.68 30.69
CA THR A 302 -0.41 -9.05 31.45
C THR A 302 -1.04 -7.82 32.10
N LYS A 303 -0.21 -7.04 32.83
CA LYS A 303 -0.56 -5.81 33.54
C LYS A 303 0.42 -4.69 33.23
N ASP A 304 1.60 -4.75 33.85
CA ASP A 304 2.60 -3.70 33.81
C ASP A 304 3.45 -3.76 32.53
N ALA A 305 3.93 -2.62 32.07
CA ALA A 305 4.82 -2.51 30.91
C ALA A 305 6.06 -3.39 31.06
N LEU A 306 6.51 -3.98 29.96
CA LEU A 306 7.71 -4.82 29.89
C LEU A 306 8.89 -4.03 29.36
N LYS A 307 10.09 -4.27 29.91
CA LYS A 307 11.33 -3.64 29.49
C LYS A 307 12.20 -4.61 28.71
N ARG A 308 12.88 -4.10 27.68
CA ARG A 308 13.88 -4.82 26.88
C ARG A 308 13.39 -6.18 26.39
N VAL A 309 12.15 -6.23 25.88
CA VAL A 309 11.59 -7.45 25.32
C VAL A 309 12.35 -7.83 24.06
N SER A 310 12.73 -9.10 23.96
CA SER A 310 13.42 -9.65 22.78
C SER A 310 13.01 -11.08 22.49
N VAL A 311 13.11 -11.45 21.20
CA VAL A 311 12.98 -12.83 20.71
C VAL A 311 14.29 -13.21 20.06
N LYS A 312 14.79 -14.43 20.35
CA LYS A 312 16.10 -14.90 19.82
C LYS A 312 16.05 -16.41 19.52
N CYS A 313 16.64 -16.82 18.41
CA CYS A 313 17.11 -18.18 18.24
C CYS A 313 18.51 -18.25 18.89
N VAL A 314 18.63 -19.00 19.98
CA VAL A 314 19.83 -18.95 20.84
C VAL A 314 20.94 -19.82 20.29
N GLU A 315 20.56 -20.98 19.73
CA GLU A 315 21.48 -22.02 19.26
C GLU A 315 21.08 -22.49 17.86
N ASP A 316 22.02 -23.09 17.17
CA ASP A 316 21.76 -23.74 15.89
C ASP A 316 20.72 -24.85 16.07
N LEU A 317 19.82 -25.00 15.09
CA LEU A 317 18.82 -26.06 15.14
C LEU A 317 19.47 -27.37 14.74
N SER A 318 19.20 -28.44 15.53
CA SER A 318 19.71 -29.80 15.29
C SER A 318 18.94 -30.50 14.18
N GLY A 319 19.64 -31.02 13.17
CA GLY A 319 19.08 -31.82 12.07
C GLY A 319 19.32 -33.35 12.23
N GLN A 320 18.58 -34.15 11.49
CA GLN A 320 18.85 -35.56 11.33
C GLN A 320 20.15 -35.72 10.49
N GLY A 321 21.15 -36.41 11.01
CA GLY A 321 22.44 -36.59 10.31
C GLY A 321 23.58 -35.68 10.78
N GLY A 322 23.33 -34.81 11.78
CA GLY A 322 24.37 -34.00 12.44
C GLY A 322 24.69 -32.66 11.79
N MET A 323 24.18 -32.36 10.59
CA MET A 323 24.34 -31.01 10.00
C MET A 323 23.34 -30.03 10.64
N PRO A 324 23.81 -28.93 11.24
CA PRO A 324 22.91 -27.93 11.84
C PRO A 324 22.26 -27.02 10.81
N PHE A 325 21.14 -26.40 11.20
CA PHE A 325 20.61 -25.20 10.56
C PHE A 325 21.03 -24.01 11.42
N ALA A 326 21.94 -23.19 10.89
CA ALA A 326 22.59 -22.14 11.68
C ALA A 326 21.59 -21.10 12.19
N ALA A 327 21.68 -20.73 13.46
CA ALA A 327 20.87 -19.69 14.09
C ALA A 327 21.00 -18.32 13.38
N SER A 328 22.14 -18.06 12.73
CA SER A 328 22.37 -16.86 11.92
C SER A 328 21.45 -16.76 10.70
N ASN A 329 20.82 -17.85 10.28
CA ASN A 329 19.82 -17.88 9.21
C ASN A 329 18.39 -17.55 9.73
N ILE A 330 18.25 -17.26 11.02
CA ILE A 330 16.98 -16.95 11.68
C ILE A 330 17.07 -15.55 12.29
N ALA A 331 16.54 -14.58 11.59
CA ALA A 331 16.50 -13.21 12.07
C ALA A 331 15.24 -12.97 12.91
N CYS A 332 15.43 -12.58 14.18
CA CYS A 332 14.35 -12.18 15.06
C CYS A 332 14.49 -10.65 15.31
N VAL A 333 13.55 -9.85 14.81
CA VAL A 333 13.65 -8.40 14.82
C VAL A 333 12.35 -7.74 15.25
N VAL A 334 12.43 -6.50 15.68
CA VAL A 334 11.27 -5.73 16.14
C VAL A 334 10.41 -5.32 14.94
N MET A 335 9.09 -5.53 15.02
CA MET A 335 8.13 -4.97 14.08
C MET A 335 7.95 -3.49 14.35
N GLY A 336 8.12 -2.68 13.31
CA GLY A 336 7.79 -1.27 13.32
C GLY A 336 6.37 -1.00 12.86
N TYR A 337 5.75 0.00 13.47
CA TYR A 337 4.38 0.42 13.17
C TYR A 337 4.38 1.82 12.58
N THR A 338 3.60 1.99 11.53
CA THR A 338 3.42 3.28 10.85
C THR A 338 1.99 3.75 11.10
N ARG A 339 1.83 5.01 11.50
CA ARG A 339 0.50 5.59 11.70
C ARG A 339 -0.11 5.94 10.35
N THR A 340 -1.18 5.24 9.98
CA THR A 340 -1.89 5.52 8.76
C THR A 340 -2.75 6.77 8.89
N GLN A 341 -2.85 7.51 7.79
CA GLN A 341 -3.73 8.66 7.66
C GLN A 341 -5.02 8.22 6.95
N TYR A 342 -6.00 9.12 6.94
CA TYR A 342 -7.25 8.86 6.23
C TYR A 342 -7.00 8.66 4.75
N GLN A 343 -7.49 7.54 4.26
CA GLN A 343 -7.46 7.28 2.84
C GLN A 343 -8.57 8.03 2.14
N ALA A 344 -8.26 8.52 0.99
CA ALA A 344 -9.22 9.14 0.14
C ALA A 344 -10.28 8.13 -0.31
N PRO A 345 -11.59 8.41 -0.21
CA PRO A 345 -12.68 7.53 -0.64
C PRO A 345 -12.76 7.33 -2.16
N TYR A 346 -11.65 7.54 -2.82
CA TYR A 346 -11.50 7.63 -4.27
C TYR A 346 -12.05 6.47 -5.02
N ALA A 347 -11.96 5.36 -4.46
CA ALA A 347 -11.88 4.18 -5.25
C ALA A 347 -13.15 3.34 -5.25
N VAL A 348 -14.07 3.55 -4.34
CA VAL A 348 -15.25 2.68 -4.22
C VAL A 348 -16.26 2.88 -5.36
N GLY A 349 -16.21 3.99 -6.07
CA GLY A 349 -17.14 4.28 -7.17
C GLY A 349 -16.66 3.87 -8.56
N ARG A 350 -15.37 3.68 -8.78
CA ARG A 350 -14.78 3.46 -10.13
C ARG A 350 -14.31 2.03 -10.42
N THR A 351 -14.17 1.19 -9.43
CA THR A 351 -13.45 -0.09 -9.57
C THR A 351 -14.33 -1.30 -9.74
N LEU A 352 -15.62 -1.16 -9.82
CA LEU A 352 -16.49 -2.29 -10.14
C LEU A 352 -16.46 -2.56 -11.65
N TYR A 353 -15.31 -3.00 -12.14
CA TYR A 353 -15.20 -3.50 -13.51
C TYR A 353 -15.70 -4.94 -13.64
N THR A 354 -16.02 -5.59 -12.54
CA THR A 354 -16.63 -6.91 -12.59
C THR A 354 -18.14 -6.77 -12.65
N ASN A 355 -18.73 -7.21 -13.73
CA ASN A 355 -20.18 -7.43 -13.91
C ASN A 355 -20.69 -8.59 -13.03
N SER A 356 -20.00 -8.94 -11.94
CA SER A 356 -20.44 -10.04 -11.10
C SER A 356 -21.75 -9.67 -10.40
N ALA A 357 -22.81 -10.36 -10.78
CA ALA A 357 -24.11 -10.30 -10.11
C ALA A 357 -24.03 -10.75 -8.64
N ASP A 358 -22.92 -11.37 -8.25
CA ASP A 358 -22.70 -11.94 -6.93
C ASP A 358 -21.98 -10.95 -5.99
N ARG A 359 -22.59 -9.78 -5.81
CA ARG A 359 -22.13 -8.75 -4.88
C ARG A 359 -22.22 -9.19 -3.39
N ALA A 360 -22.89 -10.27 -3.11
CA ALA A 360 -22.99 -10.84 -1.76
C ALA A 360 -21.62 -11.38 -1.27
N GLY A 361 -20.76 -11.87 -2.18
CA GLY A 361 -19.39 -12.27 -1.86
C GLY A 361 -18.46 -11.10 -1.53
N TYR A 362 -18.68 -9.97 -2.20
CA TYR A 362 -17.90 -8.74 -2.07
C TYR A 362 -17.90 -8.16 -0.63
N TRP A 363 -19.06 -8.15 0.00
CA TRP A 363 -19.25 -7.60 1.34
C TRP A 363 -18.91 -8.59 2.46
N ARG A 364 -18.73 -9.86 2.15
CA ARG A 364 -18.30 -10.87 3.14
C ARG A 364 -16.93 -10.56 3.73
N ARG A 365 -16.09 -9.80 3.00
CA ARG A 365 -14.79 -9.44 3.51
C ARG A 365 -14.82 -8.37 4.56
N GLY A 366 -15.86 -7.53 4.60
CA GLY A 366 -16.12 -6.55 5.66
C GLY A 366 -14.93 -5.68 6.08
N TYR A 367 -13.87 -5.69 5.25
CA TYR A 367 -12.61 -5.07 5.59
C TYR A 367 -12.60 -3.64 5.09
N PHE A 368 -12.94 -2.73 5.98
CA PHE A 368 -12.76 -1.30 5.80
C PHE A 368 -11.69 -0.86 6.78
N PRO A 369 -10.49 -0.59 6.29
CA PRO A 369 -9.40 -0.22 7.17
C PRO A 369 -9.67 1.13 7.82
N ARG A 370 -9.46 1.19 9.12
CA ARG A 370 -9.53 2.40 9.92
C ARG A 370 -8.12 2.98 10.05
N PRO A 371 -7.96 4.31 10.14
CA PRO A 371 -6.68 4.89 10.52
C PRO A 371 -6.21 4.37 11.86
N GLY A 372 -4.93 4.14 11.98
CA GLY A 372 -4.35 3.58 13.19
C GLY A 372 -2.87 3.24 13.02
N TRP A 373 -2.32 2.53 13.98
CA TRP A 373 -0.99 1.99 13.90
C TRP A 373 -1.01 0.62 13.22
N TYR A 374 -0.36 0.54 12.06
CA TYR A 374 -0.27 -0.68 11.25
C TYR A 374 1.15 -1.21 11.22
N PRO A 375 1.36 -2.54 11.29
CA PRO A 375 2.65 -3.14 11.05
C PRO A 375 3.01 -2.93 9.58
N ASP A 376 4.15 -2.31 9.31
CA ASP A 376 4.62 -2.10 7.94
C ASP A 376 6.14 -2.25 7.82
N VAL A 377 6.92 -1.40 8.46
CA VAL A 377 8.38 -1.49 8.37
C VAL A 377 8.93 -2.48 9.38
N ILE A 378 9.75 -3.41 8.92
CA ILE A 378 10.46 -4.36 9.78
C ILE A 378 11.81 -3.75 10.15
N LEU A 379 12.06 -3.57 11.45
CA LEU A 379 13.23 -2.90 11.96
C LEU A 379 14.43 -3.87 12.05
N ASP A 380 15.00 -4.23 10.90
CA ASP A 380 16.09 -5.21 10.79
C ASP A 380 17.35 -4.85 11.61
N HIS A 381 17.45 -3.62 12.06
CA HIS A 381 18.53 -3.14 12.95
C HIS A 381 18.17 -3.16 14.44
N VAL A 382 16.93 -3.56 14.83
CA VAL A 382 16.46 -3.52 16.22
C VAL A 382 16.12 -4.94 16.69
N ARG A 383 16.69 -5.34 17.83
CA ARG A 383 16.55 -6.68 18.39
C ARG A 383 15.72 -6.73 19.67
N GLU A 384 15.55 -5.61 20.35
CA GLU A 384 14.79 -5.52 21.61
C GLU A 384 14.05 -4.19 21.68
N THR A 385 12.95 -4.16 22.43
CA THR A 385 12.17 -2.94 22.66
C THR A 385 11.39 -3.02 23.98
N ASP A 386 11.00 -1.87 24.52
CA ASP A 386 10.03 -1.79 25.60
C ASP A 386 8.62 -1.99 25.03
N VAL A 387 7.73 -2.60 25.82
CA VAL A 387 6.34 -2.83 25.46
C VAL A 387 5.42 -2.23 26.52
N ALA A 388 4.64 -1.23 26.14
CA ALA A 388 3.69 -0.58 27.04
C ALA A 388 2.51 -1.52 27.39
N GLU A 389 1.83 -1.26 28.49
CA GLU A 389 0.75 -2.10 29.05
C GLU A 389 -0.41 -2.37 28.10
N ASP A 390 -0.70 -1.41 27.20
CA ASP A 390 -1.78 -1.47 26.20
C ASP A 390 -1.34 -1.95 24.82
N VAL A 391 -0.09 -2.37 24.66
CA VAL A 391 0.52 -2.73 23.37
C VAL A 391 0.69 -4.23 23.20
N ALA A 392 0.32 -4.74 22.04
CA ALA A 392 0.70 -6.05 21.53
C ALA A 392 1.86 -5.90 20.52
N GLN A 393 3.09 -6.17 20.96
CA GLN A 393 4.29 -6.02 20.13
C GLN A 393 4.59 -7.30 19.34
N SER A 394 4.64 -7.17 18.01
CA SER A 394 5.13 -8.23 17.14
C SER A 394 6.65 -8.20 17.00
N PHE A 395 7.24 -9.39 16.97
CA PHE A 395 8.61 -9.63 16.53
C PHE A 395 8.56 -10.46 15.26
N TRP A 396 9.24 -10.00 14.22
CA TRP A 396 9.32 -10.71 12.94
C TRP A 396 10.42 -11.76 13.00
N VAL A 397 10.06 -13.02 12.81
CA VAL A 397 10.99 -14.15 12.76
C VAL A 397 11.09 -14.59 11.31
N ARG A 398 12.21 -14.23 10.66
CA ARG A 398 12.51 -14.56 9.27
C ARG A 398 13.49 -15.69 9.22
N VAL A 399 13.13 -16.77 8.53
CA VAL A 399 14.00 -17.93 8.26
C VAL A 399 14.48 -17.84 6.82
N ALA A 400 15.80 -17.81 6.61
CA ALA A 400 16.44 -17.86 5.30
C ALA A 400 17.08 -19.23 5.10
N CYS A 401 16.59 -20.02 4.16
CA CYS A 401 17.19 -21.35 3.90
C CYS A 401 18.38 -21.22 2.92
N PRO A 402 19.60 -21.55 3.32
CA PRO A 402 20.72 -21.58 2.40
C PRO A 402 20.49 -22.58 1.26
N ARG A 403 21.00 -22.27 0.06
CA ARG A 403 20.88 -23.17 -1.11
C ARG A 403 21.59 -24.52 -0.90
N GLY A 404 22.66 -24.52 -0.11
CA GLY A 404 23.42 -25.71 0.24
C GLY A 404 22.88 -26.50 1.45
N GLN A 405 21.76 -26.07 2.07
CA GLN A 405 21.20 -26.74 3.23
C GLN A 405 20.66 -28.13 2.85
N GLU A 406 20.94 -29.14 3.63
CA GLU A 406 20.35 -30.47 3.42
C GLU A 406 18.84 -30.47 3.67
N ALA A 407 18.11 -31.25 2.88
CA ALA A 407 16.68 -31.47 3.11
C ALA A 407 16.46 -32.24 4.41
N GLY A 408 15.49 -31.85 5.22
CA GLY A 408 15.22 -32.49 6.50
C GLY A 408 14.46 -31.62 7.48
N VAL A 409 14.38 -32.10 8.71
CA VAL A 409 13.71 -31.41 9.81
C VAL A 409 14.75 -31.01 10.84
N TYR A 410 14.78 -29.74 11.15
CA TYR A 410 15.70 -29.12 12.11
C TYR A 410 14.93 -28.63 13.31
N ARG A 411 15.40 -28.93 14.54
CA ARG A 411 14.71 -28.60 15.78
C ARG A 411 15.60 -27.86 16.75
N GLY A 412 15.00 -26.85 17.42
CA GLY A 412 15.61 -26.07 18.47
C GLY A 412 14.54 -25.23 19.17
N GLU A 413 14.91 -24.07 19.66
CA GLU A 413 14.03 -23.22 20.43
C GLU A 413 14.23 -21.74 20.12
N LEU A 414 13.13 -21.00 20.19
CA LEU A 414 13.16 -19.54 20.32
C LEU A 414 13.01 -19.17 21.79
N SER A 415 13.78 -18.22 22.25
CA SER A 415 13.67 -17.62 23.59
C SER A 415 12.97 -16.27 23.51
N VAL A 416 11.94 -16.07 24.32
CA VAL A 416 11.27 -14.78 24.53
C VAL A 416 11.67 -14.31 25.93
N SER A 417 12.28 -13.14 26.04
CA SER A 417 12.78 -12.58 27.30
C SER A 417 12.37 -11.12 27.48
N ALA A 418 12.23 -10.70 28.74
CA ALA A 418 12.09 -9.33 29.17
C ALA A 418 12.89 -9.11 30.44
N GLU A 419 13.28 -7.89 30.73
CA GLU A 419 14.07 -7.56 31.93
C GLU A 419 13.31 -7.89 33.20
N GLY A 420 13.96 -8.64 34.10
CA GLY A 420 13.35 -9.05 35.36
C GLY A 420 12.27 -10.12 35.26
N VAL A 421 12.02 -10.69 34.08
CA VAL A 421 10.99 -11.71 33.83
C VAL A 421 11.65 -13.03 33.40
N ALA A 422 11.16 -14.15 33.93
CA ALA A 422 11.62 -15.46 33.49
C ALA A 422 11.35 -15.66 31.98
N SER A 423 12.38 -16.10 31.24
CA SER A 423 12.28 -16.32 29.80
C SER A 423 11.36 -17.49 29.48
N LEU A 424 10.57 -17.32 28.41
CA LEU A 424 9.77 -18.39 27.82
C LEU A 424 10.52 -19.04 26.65
N ARG A 425 10.43 -20.36 26.56
CA ARG A 425 10.99 -21.15 25.46
C ARG A 425 9.87 -21.65 24.56
N ILE A 426 10.03 -21.48 23.26
CA ILE A 426 9.10 -21.94 22.23
C ILE A 426 9.84 -22.96 21.38
N PRO A 427 9.50 -24.26 21.41
CA PRO A 427 10.05 -25.23 20.49
C PRO A 427 9.88 -24.77 19.04
N PHE A 428 10.95 -24.84 18.26
CA PHE A 428 10.97 -24.34 16.89
C PHE A 428 11.47 -25.41 15.92
N GLU A 429 10.69 -25.68 14.89
CA GLU A 429 10.98 -26.66 13.86
C GLU A 429 11.05 -25.98 12.48
N VAL A 430 12.16 -26.17 11.78
CA VAL A 430 12.34 -25.77 10.39
C VAL A 430 12.40 -27.03 9.53
N ARG A 431 11.45 -27.18 8.59
CA ARG A 431 11.46 -28.25 7.59
C ARG A 431 11.98 -27.71 6.26
N VAL A 432 13.11 -28.21 5.83
CA VAL A 432 13.71 -27.91 4.52
C VAL A 432 13.29 -28.96 3.51
N ASN A 433 12.62 -28.51 2.43
CA ASN A 433 12.18 -29.38 1.34
C ASN A 433 13.35 -29.86 0.46
N GLY A 434 13.17 -31.01 -0.22
CA GLY A 434 14.18 -31.67 -1.06
C GLY A 434 14.44 -30.99 -2.43
N PHE A 435 13.91 -29.80 -2.66
CA PHE A 435 14.11 -29.04 -3.90
C PHE A 435 14.54 -27.59 -3.61
N GLU A 436 14.92 -26.88 -4.65
CA GLU A 436 15.43 -25.51 -4.57
C GLU A 436 14.56 -24.57 -5.41
N VAL A 437 14.25 -23.38 -4.87
CA VAL A 437 13.60 -22.31 -5.66
C VAL A 437 14.62 -21.58 -6.53
N PRO A 438 14.22 -21.06 -7.70
CA PRO A 438 15.11 -20.28 -8.57
C PRO A 438 15.67 -19.04 -7.86
N LYS A 439 16.86 -18.59 -8.27
CA LYS A 439 17.47 -17.33 -7.79
C LYS A 439 16.76 -16.09 -8.30
N LEU A 440 15.93 -16.24 -9.31
CA LEU A 440 15.19 -15.19 -9.99
C LEU A 440 13.72 -15.60 -10.01
N SER A 441 12.81 -14.66 -9.83
CA SER A 441 11.38 -14.94 -9.94
C SER A 441 11.02 -15.55 -11.29
N THR A 442 10.22 -16.62 -11.26
CA THR A 442 9.68 -17.24 -12.46
C THR A 442 8.50 -16.46 -13.06
N LEU A 443 7.86 -15.60 -12.24
CA LEU A 443 7.00 -14.51 -12.71
C LEU A 443 7.88 -13.28 -12.95
N PRO A 444 8.06 -12.80 -14.17
CA PRO A 444 8.84 -11.58 -14.42
C PRO A 444 8.28 -10.38 -13.67
N VAL A 445 9.15 -9.60 -13.04
CA VAL A 445 8.77 -8.43 -12.24
C VAL A 445 9.52 -7.20 -12.74
N ALA A 446 8.81 -6.10 -12.96
CA ALA A 446 9.36 -4.79 -13.29
C ALA A 446 8.88 -3.76 -12.26
N MET A 447 9.77 -3.29 -11.42
CA MET A 447 9.46 -2.31 -10.39
C MET A 447 10.38 -1.10 -10.47
N ASN A 448 9.78 0.08 -10.38
CA ASN A 448 10.55 1.31 -10.36
C ASN A 448 11.18 1.54 -8.98
N PHE A 449 12.49 1.63 -8.94
CA PHE A 449 13.22 2.09 -7.77
C PHE A 449 13.95 3.38 -8.12
N ASN A 450 13.38 4.51 -7.69
CA ASN A 450 13.97 5.82 -7.92
C ASN A 450 14.00 6.63 -6.62
N PRO A 451 15.10 6.55 -5.86
CA PRO A 451 15.25 7.22 -4.56
C PRO A 451 15.25 8.75 -4.65
N LYS A 452 15.27 9.31 -5.87
CA LYS A 452 15.22 10.76 -6.09
C LYS A 452 13.84 11.37 -5.98
N GLY A 453 12.81 10.57 -6.14
CA GLY A 453 11.40 11.03 -6.09
C GLY A 453 10.99 11.55 -4.73
N GLY A 454 11.77 11.31 -3.69
CA GLY A 454 11.60 11.84 -2.35
C GLY A 454 12.83 12.63 -1.93
N LEU A 455 12.81 13.94 -2.10
CA LEU A 455 13.86 14.81 -1.53
C LEU A 455 13.98 14.69 0.00
N GLY A 456 12.99 14.04 0.63
CA GLY A 456 12.95 13.81 2.06
C GLY A 456 13.54 12.49 2.56
N TRP A 457 13.96 11.56 1.67
CA TRP A 457 14.49 10.26 2.13
C TRP A 457 15.94 10.32 2.63
N LEU A 458 16.66 11.39 2.28
CA LEU A 458 18.02 11.58 2.78
C LEU A 458 17.99 11.73 4.29
N PRO A 459 18.80 10.96 5.03
CA PRO A 459 18.79 10.93 6.49
C PRO A 459 19.06 12.29 7.14
N THR A 460 19.77 13.19 6.46
CA THR A 460 20.06 14.55 6.92
C THR A 460 20.12 15.54 5.77
N ASN A 461 19.85 16.82 6.05
CA ASN A 461 20.06 17.91 5.08
C ASN A 461 21.54 18.01 4.65
N ALA A 462 22.48 17.59 5.51
CA ALA A 462 23.91 17.56 5.21
C ALA A 462 24.23 16.57 4.09
N GLU A 463 23.67 15.37 4.13
CA GLU A 463 23.88 14.35 3.08
C GLU A 463 23.30 14.77 1.73
N TYR A 464 22.16 15.47 1.74
CA TYR A 464 21.64 16.07 0.51
C TYR A 464 22.56 17.16 -0.03
N ALA A 465 23.08 18.02 0.86
CA ALA A 465 24.03 19.07 0.49
C ALA A 465 25.34 18.48 -0.06
N GLU A 466 25.89 17.44 0.59
CA GLU A 466 27.06 16.69 0.11
C GLU A 466 26.82 16.08 -1.27
N ARG A 467 25.68 15.45 -1.45
CA ARG A 467 25.30 14.86 -2.75
C ARG A 467 25.15 15.91 -3.85
N MET A 468 24.59 17.07 -3.55
CA MET A 468 24.48 18.16 -4.51
C MET A 468 25.84 18.81 -4.81
N ALA A 469 26.72 18.88 -3.80
CA ALA A 469 28.09 19.32 -3.97
C ALA A 469 28.89 18.34 -4.83
N ALA A 470 28.82 17.04 -4.54
CA ALA A 470 29.48 15.99 -5.32
C ALA A 470 29.02 15.95 -6.79
N LYS A 471 27.78 16.36 -7.07
CA LYS A 471 27.25 16.50 -8.45
C LYS A 471 27.87 17.68 -9.18
N LYS A 472 28.19 18.76 -8.46
CA LYS A 472 28.84 19.96 -9.01
C LYS A 472 30.35 19.78 -9.13
N ASP A 473 30.95 18.97 -8.26
CA ASP A 473 32.36 18.65 -8.25
C ASP A 473 32.57 17.13 -8.34
N PRO A 474 32.95 16.60 -9.53
CA PRO A 474 33.19 15.16 -9.72
C PRO A 474 34.35 14.59 -8.87
N SER A 475 35.22 15.44 -8.32
CA SER A 475 36.32 15.03 -7.45
C SER A 475 35.92 14.92 -5.98
N ALA A 476 34.70 15.36 -5.62
CA ALA A 476 34.22 15.27 -4.25
C ALA A 476 34.12 13.81 -3.79
N PRO A 477 34.40 13.53 -2.50
CA PRO A 477 34.39 12.18 -1.96
C PRO A 477 33.01 11.52 -2.14
N PRO A 478 32.97 10.17 -2.31
CA PRO A 478 31.70 9.45 -2.53
C PRO A 478 30.73 9.72 -1.38
N ASN A 479 29.53 10.17 -1.72
CA ASN A 479 28.47 10.37 -0.74
C ASN A 479 27.97 9.02 -0.19
N ILE A 480 27.22 9.07 0.89
CA ILE A 480 26.67 7.89 1.59
C ILE A 480 25.77 7.05 0.67
N TRP A 481 25.07 7.67 -0.29
CA TRP A 481 24.28 6.98 -1.30
C TRP A 481 25.15 6.08 -2.18
N LYS A 482 26.23 6.60 -2.68
CA LYS A 482 27.18 5.84 -3.50
C LYS A 482 27.78 4.68 -2.70
N LYS A 483 28.02 4.89 -1.40
CA LYS A 483 28.48 3.87 -0.45
C LYS A 483 27.42 2.78 -0.20
N ARG A 484 26.13 3.13 -0.16
CA ARG A 484 25.01 2.21 0.11
C ARG A 484 24.37 1.62 -1.15
N HIS A 485 24.69 2.15 -2.30
CA HIS A 485 24.04 1.80 -3.56
C HIS A 485 24.02 0.28 -3.83
N MET A 486 25.17 -0.39 -3.73
CA MET A 486 25.23 -1.83 -3.96
C MET A 486 24.49 -2.63 -2.88
N GLN A 487 24.41 -2.14 -1.65
CA GLN A 487 23.57 -2.75 -0.60
C GLN A 487 22.08 -2.70 -0.98
N TRP A 488 21.61 -1.61 -1.58
CA TRP A 488 20.23 -1.53 -2.10
C TRP A 488 20.01 -2.45 -3.30
N VAL A 489 21.03 -2.62 -4.16
CA VAL A 489 20.97 -3.55 -5.29
C VAL A 489 20.77 -4.99 -4.80
N ASP A 490 21.61 -5.43 -3.87
CA ASP A 490 21.51 -6.78 -3.31
C ASP A 490 20.22 -6.97 -2.49
N PHE A 491 19.84 -5.96 -1.70
CA PHE A 491 18.57 -5.98 -0.95
C PHE A 491 17.36 -6.19 -1.87
N LEU A 492 17.21 -5.43 -2.95
CA LEU A 492 16.08 -5.62 -3.88
C LEU A 492 16.12 -7.00 -4.54
N ALA A 493 17.32 -7.48 -4.88
CA ALA A 493 17.49 -8.81 -5.45
C ALA A 493 17.14 -9.95 -4.47
N ASP A 494 17.31 -9.76 -3.15
CA ASP A 494 16.83 -10.71 -2.12
C ASP A 494 15.31 -10.80 -2.08
N TYR A 495 14.62 -9.75 -2.57
CA TYR A 495 13.16 -9.75 -2.80
C TYR A 495 12.78 -10.07 -4.25
N LEU A 496 13.70 -10.67 -5.02
CA LEU A 496 13.50 -11.09 -6.42
C LEU A 496 13.18 -9.93 -7.38
N ILE A 497 13.61 -8.70 -7.04
CA ILE A 497 13.37 -7.47 -7.79
C ILE A 497 14.68 -6.97 -8.39
N THR A 498 14.69 -6.68 -9.69
CA THR A 498 15.83 -6.03 -10.35
C THR A 498 15.89 -4.55 -9.97
N TYR A 499 17.07 -4.07 -9.56
CA TYR A 499 17.31 -2.64 -9.35
C TYR A 499 17.21 -1.91 -10.69
N ASP A 500 16.11 -1.14 -10.89
CA ASP A 500 15.83 -0.49 -12.17
C ASP A 500 15.00 0.79 -12.02
N SER A 501 15.02 1.64 -13.05
CA SER A 501 14.14 2.80 -13.21
C SER A 501 13.27 2.68 -14.45
N LEU A 502 11.96 2.55 -14.28
CA LEU A 502 11.00 2.47 -15.38
C LEU A 502 10.84 3.81 -16.12
N TYR A 503 11.00 4.93 -15.40
CA TYR A 503 10.81 6.28 -15.94
C TYR A 503 12.12 6.96 -16.33
N ARG A 504 13.14 6.19 -16.66
CA ARG A 504 14.44 6.65 -17.14
C ARG A 504 14.25 7.59 -18.33
N LEU A 505 14.90 8.73 -18.33
CA LEU A 505 14.75 9.82 -19.29
C LEU A 505 13.57 10.78 -19.02
N SER A 506 12.80 10.62 -18.00
CA SER A 506 12.00 11.75 -17.55
C SER A 506 12.94 12.90 -17.14
N ARG A 507 12.59 14.14 -17.43
CA ARG A 507 13.44 15.33 -17.23
C ARG A 507 13.95 15.53 -15.79
N SER A 508 13.44 14.78 -14.84
CA SER A 508 13.78 14.85 -13.41
C SER A 508 14.77 13.76 -12.96
N GLU A 509 15.17 12.84 -13.83
CA GLU A 509 16.04 11.73 -13.43
C GLU A 509 17.53 12.09 -13.47
N LEU A 510 18.26 11.70 -12.41
CA LEU A 510 19.70 11.93 -12.30
C LEU A 510 20.52 10.86 -13.05
N ASP A 511 19.94 9.66 -13.32
CA ASP A 511 20.59 8.56 -14.04
C ASP A 511 19.88 8.33 -15.36
N PRO A 512 20.32 8.99 -16.41
CA PRO A 512 19.69 8.86 -17.73
C PRO A 512 19.95 7.48 -18.36
N GLU A 513 20.96 6.74 -17.88
CA GLU A 513 21.32 5.42 -18.39
C GLU A 513 21.01 4.32 -17.36
N PRO A 514 20.83 3.05 -17.78
CA PRO A 514 20.83 1.92 -16.87
C PRO A 514 22.07 1.90 -15.98
N ASN A 515 21.91 1.45 -14.74
CA ASN A 515 23.05 1.26 -13.87
C ASN A 515 23.80 -0.02 -14.25
N TRP A 516 24.74 0.12 -15.17
CA TRP A 516 25.48 -1.01 -15.73
C TRP A 516 26.22 -1.82 -14.67
N GLU A 517 26.81 -1.16 -13.66
CA GLU A 517 27.49 -1.83 -12.55
C GLU A 517 26.54 -2.76 -11.80
N ALA A 518 25.37 -2.24 -11.40
CA ALA A 518 24.34 -3.02 -10.72
C ALA A 518 23.80 -4.16 -11.58
N LEU A 519 23.49 -3.90 -12.86
CA LEU A 519 22.98 -4.93 -13.77
C LEU A 519 23.99 -6.06 -13.98
N MET A 520 25.27 -5.73 -14.15
CA MET A 520 26.32 -6.74 -14.34
C MET A 520 26.63 -7.50 -13.05
N HIS A 521 26.56 -6.86 -11.89
CA HIS A 521 26.66 -7.52 -10.60
C HIS A 521 25.56 -8.59 -10.44
N LEU A 522 24.30 -8.22 -10.71
CA LEU A 522 23.18 -9.15 -10.65
C LEU A 522 23.27 -10.25 -11.73
N ASN A 523 23.72 -9.91 -12.93
CA ASN A 523 23.89 -10.90 -14.01
C ASN A 523 24.93 -11.97 -13.64
N LYS A 524 26.06 -11.55 -13.07
CA LYS A 524 27.10 -12.48 -12.59
C LYS A 524 26.59 -13.43 -11.50
N GLN A 525 25.66 -12.99 -10.67
CA GLN A 525 25.04 -13.82 -9.63
C GLN A 525 23.90 -14.71 -10.14
N GLY A 526 23.46 -14.53 -11.41
CA GLY A 526 22.26 -15.17 -11.96
C GLY A 526 20.96 -14.63 -11.39
N ARG A 527 20.96 -13.34 -10.96
CA ARG A 527 19.83 -12.64 -10.30
C ARG A 527 19.32 -11.45 -11.13
N LEU A 528 19.79 -11.28 -12.36
CA LEU A 528 19.33 -10.21 -13.25
C LEU A 528 18.00 -10.60 -13.91
N GLY A 529 16.91 -9.96 -13.52
CA GLY A 529 15.61 -10.03 -14.18
C GLY A 529 15.43 -9.03 -15.32
N PRO A 530 14.20 -8.84 -15.82
CA PRO A 530 13.90 -7.84 -16.83
C PRO A 530 14.28 -6.42 -16.35
N PHE A 531 14.76 -5.59 -17.29
CA PHE A 531 15.12 -4.19 -17.01
C PHE A 531 14.76 -3.25 -18.15
N ASN A 532 14.50 -1.98 -17.84
CA ASN A 532 14.16 -0.96 -18.81
C ASN A 532 15.41 -0.30 -19.40
N LEU A 533 15.53 -0.30 -20.73
CA LEU A 533 16.59 0.45 -21.41
C LEU A 533 16.33 1.96 -21.33
N ALA A 534 15.14 2.38 -21.72
CA ALA A 534 14.75 3.78 -21.75
C ALA A 534 13.22 3.93 -21.83
N TYR A 535 12.70 5.06 -21.35
CA TYR A 535 11.29 5.40 -21.46
C TYR A 535 10.96 5.86 -22.89
N TRP A 536 10.06 5.14 -23.58
CA TRP A 536 9.62 5.54 -24.90
C TRP A 536 8.28 6.29 -24.88
N GLY A 537 8.26 7.45 -25.50
CA GLY A 537 7.06 8.30 -25.57
C GLY A 537 6.48 8.41 -26.96
N THR A 538 5.29 8.98 -27.05
CA THR A 538 4.60 9.21 -28.33
C THR A 538 5.37 10.12 -29.27
N ARG A 539 5.34 9.81 -30.57
CA ARG A 539 5.89 10.66 -31.65
C ARG A 539 4.77 11.20 -32.51
N LYS A 540 4.61 12.53 -32.48
CA LYS A 540 3.67 13.19 -33.37
C LYS A 540 4.23 13.25 -34.77
N PRO A 541 3.38 13.30 -35.84
CA PRO A 541 3.85 13.55 -37.18
C PRO A 541 4.44 14.97 -37.32
N GLY A 542 5.31 15.18 -38.30
CA GLY A 542 5.91 16.45 -38.61
C GLY A 542 7.42 16.53 -38.47
N GLU A 543 8.03 17.44 -39.22
CA GLU A 543 9.49 17.61 -39.37
C GLU A 543 10.21 17.82 -38.03
N LYS A 544 9.69 18.68 -37.19
CA LYS A 544 10.29 18.96 -35.87
C LYS A 544 10.38 17.70 -34.99
N SER A 545 9.35 16.88 -34.96
CA SER A 545 9.34 15.63 -34.17
C SER A 545 10.29 14.60 -34.73
N MET A 546 10.36 14.46 -36.05
CA MET A 546 11.28 13.54 -36.71
C MET A 546 12.74 14.00 -36.66
N LYS A 547 12.99 15.31 -36.68
CA LYS A 547 14.32 15.86 -36.45
C LYS A 547 14.81 15.53 -35.03
N GLN A 548 13.97 15.76 -34.02
CA GLN A 548 14.31 15.39 -32.64
C GLN A 548 14.56 13.88 -32.48
N TRP A 549 13.79 13.05 -33.19
CA TRP A 549 13.99 11.60 -33.21
C TRP A 549 15.38 11.25 -33.74
N ARG A 550 15.71 11.68 -34.94
CA ARG A 550 16.98 11.36 -35.58
C ARG A 550 18.21 11.92 -34.86
N GLU A 551 18.16 13.16 -34.43
CA GLU A 551 19.32 13.89 -33.91
C GLU A 551 19.57 13.71 -32.43
N LYS A 552 18.53 13.38 -31.63
CA LYS A 552 18.63 13.28 -30.16
C LYS A 552 18.25 11.92 -29.62
N THR A 553 17.11 11.37 -30.02
CA THR A 553 16.58 10.15 -29.39
C THR A 553 17.31 8.90 -29.89
N VAL A 554 17.45 8.74 -31.20
CA VAL A 554 18.12 7.56 -31.78
C VAL A 554 19.56 7.43 -31.30
N PRO A 555 20.43 8.48 -31.39
CA PRO A 555 21.82 8.37 -30.92
C PRO A 555 21.89 7.98 -29.44
N TYR A 556 21.02 8.54 -28.63
CA TYR A 556 20.97 8.23 -27.20
C TYR A 556 20.53 6.78 -26.92
N TYR A 557 19.43 6.33 -27.54
CA TYR A 557 18.98 4.94 -27.40
C TYR A 557 19.99 3.94 -28.01
N ARG A 558 20.63 4.31 -29.09
CA ARG A 558 21.66 3.48 -29.74
C ARG A 558 22.83 3.23 -28.78
N LYS A 559 23.32 4.25 -28.12
CA LYS A 559 24.37 4.12 -27.10
C LYS A 559 24.01 3.09 -26.02
N ILE A 560 22.80 3.17 -25.50
CA ILE A 560 22.31 2.27 -24.42
C ILE A 560 22.09 0.85 -24.98
N TYR A 561 21.46 0.73 -26.15
CA TYR A 561 21.21 -0.55 -26.83
C TYR A 561 22.54 -1.30 -27.14
N ASP A 562 23.49 -0.61 -27.74
CA ASP A 562 24.79 -1.19 -28.09
C ASP A 562 25.59 -1.58 -26.84
N LYS A 563 25.46 -0.80 -25.75
CA LYS A 563 26.07 -1.14 -24.47
C LYS A 563 25.44 -2.41 -23.88
N ALA A 564 24.11 -2.52 -23.82
CA ALA A 564 23.44 -3.72 -23.34
C ALA A 564 23.80 -4.96 -24.18
N LYS A 565 23.87 -4.79 -25.50
CA LYS A 565 24.30 -5.84 -26.45
C LYS A 565 25.74 -6.28 -26.20
N SER A 566 26.68 -5.33 -26.04
CA SER A 566 28.07 -5.64 -25.75
C SER A 566 28.29 -6.33 -24.40
N LEU A 567 27.42 -6.10 -23.45
CA LEU A 567 27.44 -6.75 -22.14
C LEU A 567 26.71 -8.12 -22.13
N GLY A 568 26.07 -8.53 -23.22
CA GLY A 568 25.36 -9.81 -23.33
C GLY A 568 24.09 -9.90 -22.50
N ILE A 569 23.40 -8.77 -22.24
CA ILE A 569 22.19 -8.71 -21.42
C ILE A 569 20.97 -8.10 -22.15
N LEU A 570 21.09 -7.90 -23.46
CA LEU A 570 20.04 -7.28 -24.25
C LEU A 570 18.75 -8.11 -24.30
N ASP A 571 18.85 -9.42 -24.20
CA ASP A 571 17.73 -10.37 -24.17
C ASP A 571 16.81 -10.21 -22.95
N LYS A 572 17.30 -9.55 -21.90
CA LYS A 572 16.54 -9.23 -20.68
C LYS A 572 15.93 -7.83 -20.69
N ALA A 573 16.24 -7.05 -21.72
CA ALA A 573 15.85 -5.65 -21.80
C ALA A 573 14.46 -5.46 -22.43
N PHE A 574 13.80 -4.37 -22.07
CA PHE A 574 12.59 -3.85 -22.70
C PHE A 574 12.63 -2.32 -22.78
N PHE A 575 11.77 -1.73 -23.61
CA PHE A 575 11.47 -0.30 -23.56
C PHE A 575 10.12 -0.09 -22.89
N TYR A 576 10.07 0.53 -21.71
CA TYR A 576 8.82 0.90 -21.04
C TYR A 576 8.38 2.31 -21.43
N GLY A 577 7.08 2.53 -21.64
CA GLY A 577 6.58 3.88 -21.90
C GLY A 577 5.12 3.99 -22.28
N ASN A 578 4.73 5.18 -22.70
CA ASN A 578 3.34 5.53 -23.04
C ASN A 578 2.35 5.18 -21.92
N ASP A 579 2.70 5.65 -20.71
CA ASP A 579 2.04 5.31 -19.46
C ASP A 579 0.60 5.82 -19.41
N GLU A 580 -0.36 4.90 -19.21
CA GLU A 580 -1.81 5.12 -19.10
C GLU A 580 -2.47 6.01 -20.19
N LEU A 581 -1.92 6.05 -21.40
CA LEU A 581 -2.46 6.83 -22.48
C LEU A 581 -3.77 6.25 -23.03
N ASN A 582 -4.63 7.14 -23.53
CA ASN A 582 -5.96 6.80 -24.00
C ASN A 582 -5.97 6.50 -25.52
N PRO A 583 -7.06 5.87 -26.06
CA PRO A 583 -7.16 5.51 -27.48
C PRO A 583 -6.94 6.67 -28.48
N LYS A 584 -7.23 7.91 -28.08
CA LYS A 584 -6.94 9.10 -28.91
C LYS A 584 -5.45 9.30 -29.23
N ASP A 585 -4.56 8.74 -28.41
CA ASP A 585 -3.11 8.84 -28.56
C ASP A 585 -2.50 7.67 -29.37
N PHE A 586 -3.28 6.61 -29.64
CA PHE A 586 -2.82 5.38 -30.30
C PHE A 586 -2.15 5.60 -31.66
N PRO A 587 -2.63 6.48 -32.57
CA PRO A 587 -1.92 6.72 -33.81
C PRO A 587 -0.47 7.21 -33.63
N ASN A 588 -0.23 8.01 -32.57
CA ASN A 588 1.13 8.47 -32.28
C ASN A 588 1.96 7.42 -31.55
N ILE A 589 1.33 6.54 -30.78
CA ILE A 589 2.00 5.40 -30.13
C ILE A 589 2.45 4.40 -31.19
N ARG A 590 1.57 4.00 -32.15
CA ARG A 590 1.93 3.10 -33.25
C ARG A 590 3.12 3.62 -34.04
N ARG A 591 3.10 4.91 -34.41
CA ARG A 591 4.22 5.55 -35.11
C ARG A 591 5.53 5.45 -34.31
N SER A 592 5.46 5.63 -33.01
CA SER A 592 6.65 5.51 -32.16
C SER A 592 7.14 4.07 -32.08
N ALA A 593 6.24 3.12 -31.99
CA ALA A 593 6.55 1.70 -31.96
C ALA A 593 7.27 1.25 -33.24
N ASP A 594 6.71 1.60 -34.41
CA ASP A 594 7.35 1.31 -35.70
C ASP A 594 8.78 1.87 -35.83
N LEU A 595 8.97 3.11 -35.36
CA LEU A 595 10.28 3.75 -35.38
C LEU A 595 11.28 3.04 -34.46
N ILE A 596 10.84 2.59 -33.28
CA ILE A 596 11.72 1.93 -32.31
C ILE A 596 12.06 0.51 -32.79
N HIS A 597 11.07 -0.27 -33.25
CA HIS A 597 11.31 -1.63 -33.78
C HIS A 597 12.28 -1.62 -34.96
N LYS A 598 12.14 -0.62 -35.85
CA LYS A 598 13.08 -0.44 -37.00
C LYS A 598 14.51 -0.17 -36.52
N GLU A 599 14.71 0.68 -35.54
CA GLU A 599 16.03 1.10 -35.09
C GLU A 599 16.67 0.13 -34.07
N PHE A 600 15.83 -0.54 -33.24
CA PHE A 600 16.28 -1.35 -32.10
C PHE A 600 15.59 -2.73 -32.10
N PRO A 601 15.89 -3.57 -33.10
CA PRO A 601 15.21 -4.86 -33.23
C PRO A 601 15.52 -5.80 -32.07
N GLY A 602 14.53 -6.65 -31.70
CA GLY A 602 14.68 -7.67 -30.67
C GLY A 602 14.47 -7.20 -29.23
N VAL A 603 14.18 -5.92 -29.01
CA VAL A 603 13.82 -5.40 -27.68
C VAL A 603 12.32 -5.12 -27.64
N PRO A 604 11.55 -5.79 -26.77
CA PRO A 604 10.11 -5.63 -26.71
C PRO A 604 9.69 -4.26 -26.19
N LEU A 605 8.56 -3.77 -26.72
CA LEU A 605 7.90 -2.55 -26.28
C LEU A 605 6.84 -2.88 -25.21
N PHE A 606 6.92 -2.22 -24.08
CA PHE A 606 6.09 -2.43 -22.93
C PHE A 606 5.29 -1.16 -22.61
N THR A 607 3.96 -1.29 -22.41
CA THR A 607 3.08 -0.15 -22.15
C THR A 607 1.97 -0.47 -21.13
N THR A 608 1.55 0.55 -20.38
CA THR A 608 0.33 0.59 -19.57
C THR A 608 -0.80 1.36 -20.26
N ALA A 609 -0.65 1.71 -21.55
CA ALA A 609 -1.70 2.36 -22.33
C ALA A 609 -3.03 1.57 -22.27
N ARG A 610 -4.13 2.32 -22.26
CA ARG A 610 -5.48 1.78 -22.01
C ARG A 610 -6.06 1.09 -23.24
N ASP A 611 -5.33 0.15 -23.82
CA ASP A 611 -5.78 -0.73 -24.88
C ASP A 611 -6.51 -1.92 -24.27
N VAL A 612 -7.83 -1.92 -24.41
CA VAL A 612 -8.69 -2.94 -23.79
C VAL A 612 -8.62 -4.29 -24.50
N ASP A 613 -8.14 -4.34 -25.73
CA ASP A 613 -8.02 -5.54 -26.56
C ASP A 613 -6.55 -6.02 -26.70
N PHE A 614 -5.62 -5.37 -26.00
CA PHE A 614 -4.21 -5.78 -25.90
C PHE A 614 -3.55 -6.04 -27.27
N GLY A 615 -3.71 -5.12 -28.18
CA GLY A 615 -3.10 -5.17 -29.51
C GLY A 615 -3.82 -6.01 -30.57
N VAL A 616 -4.99 -6.60 -30.27
CA VAL A 616 -5.71 -7.49 -31.24
C VAL A 616 -7.08 -6.98 -31.67
N GLY A 617 -7.51 -5.83 -31.19
CA GLY A 617 -8.79 -5.20 -31.57
C GLY A 617 -8.66 -4.24 -32.74
N THR A 618 -9.80 -3.77 -33.25
CA THR A 618 -9.88 -2.91 -34.46
C THR A 618 -9.13 -1.57 -34.31
N ASN A 619 -9.01 -1.03 -33.11
CA ASN A 619 -8.28 0.23 -32.84
C ASN A 619 -7.23 0.04 -31.76
N SER A 620 -6.53 -1.07 -31.82
CA SER A 620 -5.54 -1.51 -30.83
C SER A 620 -4.12 -1.11 -31.23
N LEU A 621 -3.18 -1.34 -30.33
CA LEU A 621 -1.74 -1.10 -30.52
C LEU A 621 -1.06 -2.38 -31.05
N GLU A 622 -1.34 -2.74 -32.32
CA GLU A 622 -0.92 -4.00 -32.95
C GLU A 622 0.59 -4.20 -33.04
N ASN A 623 1.38 -3.16 -32.83
CA ASN A 623 2.84 -3.18 -32.88
C ASN A 623 3.50 -2.97 -31.52
N VAL A 624 2.78 -3.27 -30.42
CA VAL A 624 3.31 -3.30 -29.04
C VAL A 624 3.33 -4.74 -28.56
N ASP A 625 4.36 -5.13 -27.82
CA ASP A 625 4.64 -6.52 -27.46
C ASP A 625 4.09 -6.91 -26.10
N ILE A 626 4.19 -6.00 -25.11
CA ILE A 626 3.81 -6.23 -23.71
C ILE A 626 2.77 -5.20 -23.27
N PHE A 627 1.60 -5.69 -22.88
CA PHE A 627 0.52 -4.88 -22.32
C PHE A 627 0.40 -5.11 -20.82
N CYS A 628 0.19 -4.04 -20.07
CA CYS A 628 0.10 -4.11 -18.62
C CYS A 628 -1.13 -3.32 -18.14
N PRO A 629 -2.33 -3.90 -18.14
CA PRO A 629 -3.50 -3.27 -17.57
C PRO A 629 -3.42 -3.25 -16.04
N LEU A 630 -4.09 -2.27 -15.43
CA LEU A 630 -4.44 -2.33 -14.01
C LEU A 630 -5.21 -3.64 -13.75
N THR A 631 -4.93 -4.33 -12.64
CA THR A 631 -5.58 -5.62 -12.33
C THR A 631 -7.11 -5.55 -12.45
N GLY A 632 -7.74 -4.47 -11.95
CA GLY A 632 -9.17 -4.24 -12.08
C GLY A 632 -9.69 -4.04 -13.53
N ARG A 633 -8.80 -3.89 -14.50
CA ARG A 633 -9.13 -3.79 -15.94
C ARG A 633 -8.71 -5.02 -16.74
N TYR A 634 -8.10 -5.99 -16.07
CA TYR A 634 -7.69 -7.22 -16.71
C TYR A 634 -8.92 -8.03 -17.14
N ASN A 635 -8.94 -8.45 -18.40
CA ASN A 635 -9.98 -9.33 -18.96
C ASN A 635 -9.32 -10.62 -19.45
N TYR A 636 -9.66 -11.73 -18.84
CA TYR A 636 -9.05 -13.03 -19.10
C TYR A 636 -9.20 -13.48 -20.57
N GLU A 637 -10.41 -13.38 -21.13
CA GLU A 637 -10.69 -13.85 -22.50
C GLU A 637 -9.94 -13.03 -23.55
N ARG A 638 -9.87 -11.70 -23.36
CA ARG A 638 -9.10 -10.80 -24.24
C ARG A 638 -7.61 -11.06 -24.11
N ALA A 639 -7.13 -11.32 -22.90
CA ALA A 639 -5.74 -11.66 -22.64
C ALA A 639 -5.34 -12.98 -23.33
N GLU A 640 -6.21 -14.02 -23.30
CA GLU A 640 -5.94 -15.27 -24.01
C GLU A 640 -5.89 -15.09 -25.54
N LYS A 641 -6.80 -14.28 -26.12
CA LYS A 641 -6.74 -13.92 -27.54
C LYS A 641 -5.44 -13.19 -27.91
N ALA A 642 -5.02 -12.27 -27.08
CA ALA A 642 -3.78 -11.52 -27.29
C ALA A 642 -2.53 -12.42 -27.17
N ARG A 643 -2.50 -13.35 -26.20
CA ARG A 643 -1.43 -14.35 -26.10
C ARG A 643 -1.35 -15.26 -27.31
N ALA A 644 -2.51 -15.70 -27.83
CA ALA A 644 -2.58 -16.48 -29.08
C ALA A 644 -2.01 -15.70 -30.26
N ALA A 645 -2.04 -14.38 -30.25
CA ALA A 645 -1.41 -13.48 -31.24
C ALA A 645 0.05 -13.10 -30.86
N GLY A 646 0.67 -13.77 -29.90
CA GLY A 646 2.07 -13.57 -29.53
C GLY A 646 2.33 -12.41 -28.56
N ARG A 647 1.29 -11.79 -27.99
CA ARG A 647 1.47 -10.71 -26.99
C ARG A 647 1.70 -11.28 -25.62
N LYS A 648 2.39 -10.50 -24.74
CA LYS A 648 2.51 -10.80 -23.31
C LYS A 648 1.61 -9.85 -22.52
N ILE A 649 0.84 -10.40 -21.58
CA ILE A 649 -0.12 -9.63 -20.79
C ILE A 649 0.31 -9.68 -19.32
N TRP A 650 0.98 -8.62 -18.91
CA TRP A 650 1.32 -8.36 -17.52
C TRP A 650 0.15 -7.69 -16.83
N TRP A 651 0.30 -7.37 -15.55
CA TRP A 651 -0.64 -6.54 -14.83
C TRP A 651 0.05 -5.71 -13.74
N TYR A 652 -0.63 -4.69 -13.23
CA TYR A 652 -0.12 -3.85 -12.17
C TYR A 652 -1.22 -3.40 -11.22
N VAL A 653 -0.82 -2.88 -10.05
CA VAL A 653 -1.64 -2.14 -9.09
C VAL A 653 -1.02 -0.77 -8.82
N CYS A 654 -1.86 0.17 -8.37
CA CYS A 654 -1.45 1.50 -7.92
C CYS A 654 -2.46 2.01 -6.88
N ASP A 655 -2.96 3.25 -7.00
CA ASP A 655 -4.10 3.75 -6.22
C ASP A 655 -5.40 2.93 -6.41
N GLY A 656 -5.43 2.08 -7.38
CA GLY A 656 -6.46 1.08 -7.66
C GLY A 656 -5.84 -0.30 -7.99
N PRO A 657 -6.66 -1.35 -7.99
CA PRO A 657 -8.06 -1.44 -7.56
C PRO A 657 -8.21 -1.29 -6.03
N THR A 658 -9.46 -1.13 -5.58
CA THR A 658 -9.75 -0.92 -4.16
C THR A 658 -9.85 -2.19 -3.32
N TRP A 659 -10.15 -2.01 -2.06
CA TRP A 659 -10.11 -2.93 -0.91
C TRP A 659 -10.64 -4.36 -1.12
N ASN A 660 -11.56 -4.55 -2.04
CA ASN A 660 -12.09 -5.86 -2.40
C ASN A 660 -11.17 -6.66 -3.30
N CYS A 661 -10.23 -5.98 -3.95
CA CYS A 661 -9.16 -6.60 -4.72
C CYS A 661 -7.85 -6.54 -3.93
N ALA A 662 -6.95 -7.45 -4.22
CA ALA A 662 -5.60 -7.38 -3.68
C ALA A 662 -4.88 -6.12 -4.15
N ASN A 663 -4.19 -5.44 -3.23
CA ASN A 663 -3.34 -4.28 -3.50
C ASN A 663 -2.19 -4.22 -2.49
N LEU A 664 -1.30 -3.23 -2.63
CA LEU A 664 -0.08 -3.05 -1.86
C LEU A 664 -0.15 -1.83 -0.91
N HIS A 665 -1.34 -1.39 -0.50
CA HIS A 665 -1.48 -0.36 0.52
C HIS A 665 -1.21 -0.95 1.92
N ILE A 666 -0.79 -0.11 2.88
CA ILE A 666 -0.44 -0.56 4.23
C ILE A 666 -1.62 -1.26 4.91
N GLU A 667 -2.83 -0.80 4.67
CA GLU A 667 -4.03 -1.36 5.30
C GLU A 667 -4.60 -2.59 4.59
N ASN A 668 -4.12 -2.94 3.40
CA ASN A 668 -4.43 -4.24 2.80
C ASN A 668 -3.87 -5.36 3.68
N LYS A 669 -4.60 -6.46 3.80
CA LYS A 669 -4.07 -7.62 4.53
C LYS A 669 -2.76 -8.08 3.88
N PRO A 670 -1.74 -8.46 4.65
CA PRO A 670 -0.45 -8.88 4.07
C PRO A 670 -0.60 -10.05 3.08
N ILE A 671 -1.56 -10.95 3.30
CA ILE A 671 -1.90 -12.04 2.37
C ILE A 671 -2.27 -11.54 0.96
N ASP A 672 -2.77 -10.31 0.83
CA ASP A 672 -3.14 -9.74 -0.47
C ASP A 672 -1.91 -9.63 -1.38
N ALA A 673 -0.77 -9.18 -0.86
CA ALA A 673 0.48 -9.10 -1.61
C ALA A 673 0.95 -10.49 -2.06
N ARG A 674 0.91 -11.49 -1.15
CA ARG A 674 1.30 -12.88 -1.43
C ARG A 674 0.37 -13.55 -2.45
N SER A 675 -0.94 -13.43 -2.26
CA SER A 675 -1.94 -14.02 -3.17
C SER A 675 -1.88 -13.41 -4.57
N MET A 676 -1.69 -12.09 -4.67
CA MET A 676 -1.71 -11.35 -5.94
C MET A 676 -0.63 -11.83 -6.92
N VAL A 677 0.61 -11.94 -6.47
CA VAL A 677 1.72 -12.37 -7.33
C VAL A 677 1.91 -13.89 -7.33
N GLY A 678 1.35 -14.59 -6.36
CA GLY A 678 1.27 -16.06 -6.31
C GLY A 678 0.03 -16.61 -7.01
N ALA A 679 -0.95 -17.06 -6.23
CA ALA A 679 -2.12 -17.79 -6.70
C ALA A 679 -2.94 -17.03 -7.74
N GLN A 680 -3.18 -15.72 -7.58
CA GLN A 680 -3.96 -14.93 -8.55
C GLN A 680 -3.22 -14.78 -9.89
N SER A 681 -1.89 -14.51 -9.87
CA SER A 681 -1.09 -14.44 -11.10
C SER A 681 -1.12 -15.75 -11.89
N VAL A 682 -1.12 -16.90 -11.20
CA VAL A 682 -1.27 -18.22 -11.84
C VAL A 682 -2.66 -18.40 -12.40
N PHE A 683 -3.71 -18.13 -11.61
CA PHE A 683 -5.12 -18.32 -12.00
C PHE A 683 -5.48 -17.48 -13.24
N PHE A 684 -5.07 -16.21 -13.27
CA PHE A 684 -5.32 -15.30 -14.38
C PHE A 684 -4.27 -15.42 -15.49
N LYS A 685 -3.27 -16.30 -15.34
CA LYS A 685 -2.17 -16.47 -16.30
C LYS A 685 -1.45 -15.17 -16.62
N ALA A 686 -1.22 -14.29 -15.64
CA ALA A 686 -0.43 -13.09 -15.86
C ALA A 686 0.99 -13.46 -16.29
N ASP A 687 1.51 -12.80 -17.34
CA ASP A 687 2.86 -13.05 -17.88
C ASP A 687 3.93 -12.25 -17.14
N GLY A 688 3.53 -11.40 -16.17
CA GLY A 688 4.43 -10.62 -15.32
C GLY A 688 3.68 -9.62 -14.46
N PHE A 689 4.42 -8.96 -13.58
CA PHE A 689 3.90 -7.95 -12.65
C PHE A 689 4.72 -6.65 -12.75
N LEU A 690 4.04 -5.52 -12.73
CA LEU A 690 4.67 -4.20 -12.67
C LEU A 690 4.21 -3.44 -11.42
N TYR A 691 5.13 -2.69 -10.80
CA TYR A 691 4.78 -1.69 -9.81
C TYR A 691 5.51 -0.37 -10.08
N TRP A 692 4.75 0.71 -10.08
CA TRP A 692 5.22 2.00 -10.55
C TRP A 692 6.31 2.66 -9.69
N GLN A 693 6.42 2.30 -8.38
CA GLN A 693 7.41 2.88 -7.48
C GLN A 693 7.55 2.10 -6.17
N LEU A 694 8.78 1.92 -5.67
CA LEU A 694 9.10 1.30 -4.38
C LEU A 694 9.57 2.30 -3.33
N SER A 695 10.00 3.50 -3.75
CA SER A 695 10.76 4.44 -2.93
C SER A 695 10.14 5.85 -2.90
N LYS A 696 8.82 5.96 -2.91
CA LYS A 696 8.11 7.25 -2.79
C LYS A 696 8.05 7.72 -1.32
N TRP A 697 9.20 7.78 -0.70
CA TRP A 697 9.30 8.23 0.69
C TRP A 697 8.99 9.71 0.83
N LEU A 698 8.09 10.05 1.75
CA LEU A 698 7.73 11.43 2.10
C LEU A 698 8.31 11.85 3.45
N SER A 699 8.82 10.90 4.22
CA SER A 699 9.45 11.17 5.50
C SER A 699 10.78 11.90 5.33
N PRO A 700 11.01 12.98 6.08
CA PRO A 700 12.25 13.76 6.02
C PRO A 700 13.41 13.10 6.78
N ARG A 701 13.14 12.01 7.50
CA ARG A 701 14.08 11.33 8.40
C ARG A 701 14.14 9.84 8.14
N THR A 702 15.24 9.22 8.54
CA THR A 702 15.38 7.76 8.62
C THR A 702 14.57 7.21 9.79
N ILE A 703 14.21 5.93 9.69
CA ILE A 703 13.49 5.22 10.73
C ILE A 703 14.48 4.83 11.82
N GLY A 704 14.25 5.30 13.05
CA GLY A 704 15.03 4.98 14.22
C GLY A 704 14.70 3.61 14.84
N SER A 705 15.00 3.44 16.12
CA SER A 705 14.80 2.18 16.84
C SER A 705 13.42 2.05 17.52
N SER A 706 12.63 3.12 17.57
CA SER A 706 11.27 3.05 18.15
C SER A 706 10.34 2.21 17.29
N PRO A 707 9.58 1.26 17.85
CA PRO A 707 8.60 0.50 17.10
C PRO A 707 7.44 1.38 16.58
N PHE A 708 7.05 2.42 17.29
CA PHE A 708 6.10 3.42 16.80
C PHE A 708 6.87 4.50 16.04
N THR A 709 6.92 4.36 14.71
CA THR A 709 7.76 5.19 13.85
C THR A 709 7.09 6.53 13.54
N ASP A 710 7.89 7.56 13.32
CA ASP A 710 7.46 8.84 12.75
C ASP A 710 7.43 8.82 11.20
N TRP A 711 7.52 7.62 10.59
CA TRP A 711 7.49 7.44 9.15
C TRP A 711 6.14 7.85 8.57
N VAL A 712 6.15 8.68 7.53
CA VAL A 712 4.93 9.19 6.90
C VAL A 712 4.32 8.11 6.00
N ALA A 713 3.18 7.57 6.43
CA ALA A 713 2.45 6.53 5.69
C ALA A 713 1.85 7.05 4.38
N ALA A 714 1.26 8.25 4.39
CA ALA A 714 0.64 8.84 3.21
C ALA A 714 1.68 9.04 2.10
N SER A 715 1.35 8.63 0.90
CA SER A 715 2.20 8.79 -0.28
C SER A 715 1.44 9.50 -1.42
N CYS A 716 1.47 8.99 -2.63
CA CYS A 716 0.71 9.56 -3.73
C CYS A 716 -0.80 9.47 -3.49
N PHE A 717 -1.51 10.53 -3.90
CA PHE A 717 -2.98 10.58 -3.91
C PHE A 717 -3.66 10.35 -2.54
N GLY A 718 -2.93 10.40 -1.44
CA GLY A 718 -3.47 10.21 -0.10
C GLY A 718 -3.71 8.75 0.29
N PHE A 719 -3.12 7.79 -0.42
CA PHE A 719 -3.10 6.38 -0.02
C PHE A 719 -1.88 6.08 0.85
N ASN A 720 -2.06 5.25 1.87
CA ASN A 720 -0.98 4.87 2.76
C ASN A 720 -0.12 3.78 2.13
N GLY A 721 1.17 4.06 1.99
CA GLY A 721 2.14 3.14 1.44
C GLY A 721 2.13 2.98 -0.08
N GLU A 722 1.25 3.70 -0.81
CA GLU A 722 1.22 3.66 -2.27
C GLU A 722 2.55 4.16 -2.86
N GLY A 723 3.16 3.34 -3.72
CA GLY A 723 4.50 3.64 -4.27
C GLY A 723 5.64 3.56 -3.25
N CYS A 724 5.42 2.99 -2.07
CA CYS A 724 6.39 2.94 -0.99
C CYS A 724 6.36 1.57 -0.30
N MET A 725 7.19 0.63 -0.76
CA MET A 725 7.29 -0.73 -0.21
C MET A 725 8.59 -0.99 0.55
N THR A 726 9.42 0.01 0.71
CA THR A 726 10.70 -0.08 1.43
C THR A 726 10.80 1.05 2.43
N GLY A 727 11.51 0.83 3.54
CA GLY A 727 11.90 1.85 4.50
C GLY A 727 13.39 2.20 4.40
N VAL A 728 13.77 3.29 5.03
CA VAL A 728 15.17 3.72 5.14
C VAL A 728 15.54 3.81 6.62
N GLY A 729 16.42 2.95 7.05
CA GLY A 729 16.96 2.92 8.42
C GLY A 729 18.15 3.86 8.63
N PRO A 730 18.79 3.78 9.81
CA PRO A 730 19.95 4.58 10.12
C PRO A 730 21.05 4.45 9.04
N ASP A 731 21.73 5.55 8.76
CA ASP A 731 22.79 5.61 7.73
C ASP A 731 22.35 5.17 6.32
N GLY A 732 21.05 5.23 6.02
CA GLY A 732 20.53 4.89 4.70
C GLY A 732 20.43 3.39 4.41
N ILE A 733 20.49 2.52 5.42
CA ILE A 733 20.32 1.08 5.22
C ILE A 733 18.89 0.76 4.74
N PRO A 734 18.72 -0.21 3.83
CA PRO A 734 17.40 -0.64 3.40
C PRO A 734 16.67 -1.37 4.54
N LEU A 735 15.39 -1.08 4.69
CA LEU A 735 14.49 -1.82 5.58
C LEU A 735 13.32 -2.39 4.77
N PRO A 736 12.99 -3.66 4.98
CA PRO A 736 11.82 -4.26 4.34
C PRO A 736 10.52 -3.83 5.02
N THR A 737 9.42 -4.04 4.29
CA THR A 737 8.07 -3.93 4.85
C THR A 737 7.40 -5.30 4.88
N VAL A 738 6.37 -5.45 5.71
CA VAL A 738 5.53 -6.67 5.74
C VAL A 738 4.95 -6.98 4.35
N ARG A 739 4.62 -5.93 3.58
CA ARG A 739 4.11 -6.05 2.21
C ARG A 739 5.18 -6.60 1.27
N LEU A 740 6.43 -6.14 1.38
CA LEU A 740 7.55 -6.60 0.56
C LEU A 740 7.93 -8.06 0.88
N GLU A 741 7.91 -8.46 2.16
CA GLU A 741 8.11 -9.86 2.58
C GLU A 741 7.05 -10.76 1.94
N ASN A 742 5.76 -10.45 2.11
CA ASN A 742 4.67 -11.24 1.54
C ASN A 742 4.65 -11.22 0.00
N PHE A 743 5.13 -10.14 -0.62
CA PHE A 743 5.30 -10.06 -2.05
C PHE A 743 6.36 -11.07 -2.54
N ARG A 744 7.53 -11.13 -1.90
CA ARG A 744 8.57 -12.15 -2.19
C ARG A 744 8.01 -13.56 -2.02
N ASP A 745 7.38 -13.83 -0.88
CA ASP A 745 6.82 -15.16 -0.57
C ASP A 745 5.79 -15.58 -1.63
N GLY A 746 5.02 -14.63 -2.19
CA GLY A 746 4.10 -14.90 -3.30
C GLY A 746 4.81 -15.23 -4.61
N LEU A 747 5.95 -14.61 -4.90
CA LEU A 747 6.79 -14.97 -6.05
C LEU A 747 7.43 -16.36 -5.91
N GLU A 748 7.77 -16.73 -4.68
CA GLU A 748 8.26 -18.05 -4.34
C GLU A 748 7.14 -19.11 -4.49
N ASP A 749 5.92 -18.82 -4.02
CA ASP A 749 4.73 -19.67 -4.25
C ASP A 749 4.45 -19.85 -5.76
N TYR A 750 4.59 -18.82 -6.58
CA TYR A 750 4.50 -18.91 -8.04
C TYR A 750 5.57 -19.86 -8.62
N SER A 751 6.78 -19.83 -8.05
CA SER A 751 7.87 -20.71 -8.47
C SER A 751 7.59 -22.18 -8.14
N TYR A 752 6.91 -22.48 -7.04
CA TYR A 752 6.43 -23.85 -6.75
C TYR A 752 5.48 -24.37 -7.83
N VAL A 753 4.55 -23.52 -8.28
CA VAL A 753 3.65 -23.89 -9.39
C VAL A 753 4.44 -24.21 -10.66
N LYS A 754 5.45 -23.40 -10.98
CA LYS A 754 6.30 -23.63 -12.16
C LYS A 754 7.08 -24.93 -12.05
N ILE A 755 7.72 -25.18 -10.90
CA ILE A 755 8.44 -26.43 -10.62
C ILE A 755 7.51 -27.64 -10.75
N LEU A 756 6.30 -27.56 -10.19
CA LEU A 756 5.32 -28.66 -10.28
C LEU A 756 4.84 -28.89 -11.71
N LYS A 757 4.62 -27.81 -12.50
CA LYS A 757 4.31 -27.92 -13.93
C LYS A 757 5.42 -28.62 -14.71
N ASP A 758 6.68 -28.32 -14.42
CA ASP A 758 7.82 -28.98 -15.07
C ASP A 758 7.90 -30.48 -14.68
N LYS A 759 7.58 -30.81 -13.42
CA LYS A 759 7.48 -32.20 -12.96
C LYS A 759 6.33 -32.96 -13.63
N ILE A 760 5.16 -32.31 -13.80
CA ILE A 760 4.03 -32.91 -14.56
C ILE A 760 4.44 -33.21 -15.99
N ALA A 761 5.12 -32.26 -16.67
CA ALA A 761 5.59 -32.45 -18.02
C ALA A 761 6.62 -33.60 -18.13
N ALA A 762 7.56 -33.66 -17.19
CA ALA A 762 8.56 -34.74 -17.14
C ALA A 762 7.97 -36.11 -16.80
N HIS A 763 6.92 -36.16 -15.97
CA HIS A 763 6.24 -37.40 -15.59
C HIS A 763 5.61 -38.13 -16.77
N GLY A 764 4.99 -37.38 -17.68
CA GLY A 764 4.50 -37.86 -18.97
C GLY A 764 3.36 -38.88 -18.93
N LYS A 765 2.85 -39.25 -17.75
CA LYS A 765 1.82 -40.27 -17.52
C LYS A 765 0.53 -39.60 -16.99
N GLU A 766 -0.62 -40.17 -17.34
CA GLU A 766 -1.92 -39.77 -16.82
C GLU A 766 -2.36 -40.75 -15.73
N ASP A 767 -2.00 -40.41 -14.47
CA ASP A 767 -2.29 -41.23 -13.27
C ASP A 767 -2.83 -40.35 -12.13
N ASP A 768 -3.02 -40.91 -10.95
CA ASP A 768 -3.56 -40.16 -9.81
C ASP A 768 -2.63 -39.05 -9.35
N TRP A 769 -1.31 -39.25 -9.43
CA TRP A 769 -0.35 -38.20 -9.11
C TRP A 769 -0.50 -37.03 -10.06
N SER A 770 -0.47 -37.26 -11.37
CA SER A 770 -0.56 -36.20 -12.37
C SER A 770 -1.91 -35.47 -12.32
N ARG A 771 -3.03 -36.18 -12.08
CA ARG A 771 -4.35 -35.59 -11.90
C ARG A 771 -4.40 -34.67 -10.66
N ARG A 772 -3.83 -35.10 -9.54
CA ARG A 772 -3.74 -34.31 -8.32
C ARG A 772 -2.85 -33.08 -8.51
N ALA A 773 -1.68 -33.23 -9.11
CA ALA A 773 -0.74 -32.15 -9.41
C ALA A 773 -1.38 -31.09 -10.33
N ARG A 774 -2.10 -31.51 -11.38
CA ARG A 774 -2.82 -30.59 -12.30
C ARG A 774 -3.89 -29.75 -11.58
N ARG A 775 -4.62 -30.33 -10.60
CA ARG A 775 -5.60 -29.57 -9.81
C ARG A 775 -4.94 -28.46 -9.01
N LEU A 776 -3.76 -28.73 -8.44
CA LEU A 776 -3.02 -27.72 -7.64
C LEU A 776 -2.52 -26.56 -8.52
N VAL A 777 -1.92 -26.87 -9.69
CA VAL A 777 -1.41 -25.83 -10.60
C VAL A 777 -2.50 -25.10 -11.37
N ALA A 778 -3.73 -25.60 -11.38
CA ALA A 778 -4.91 -24.91 -11.92
C ALA A 778 -5.52 -23.88 -10.95
N ILE A 779 -5.02 -23.82 -9.75
CA ILE A 779 -5.51 -23.02 -8.61
C ILE A 779 -6.93 -23.45 -8.18
N PRO A 780 -7.09 -24.04 -7.01
CA PRO A 780 -8.39 -24.46 -6.51
C PRO A 780 -9.36 -23.28 -6.34
N PRO A 781 -10.65 -23.45 -6.59
CA PRO A 781 -11.68 -22.42 -6.36
C PRO A 781 -11.79 -22.00 -4.87
N SER A 782 -11.28 -22.82 -3.94
CA SER A 782 -11.15 -22.45 -2.52
C SER A 782 -10.15 -21.31 -2.30
N LEU A 783 -9.20 -21.07 -3.21
CA LEU A 783 -8.23 -20.00 -3.14
C LEU A 783 -8.63 -18.78 -3.98
N VAL A 784 -8.97 -18.96 -5.26
CA VAL A 784 -9.27 -17.85 -6.17
C VAL A 784 -10.48 -18.20 -7.06
N LYS A 785 -11.46 -17.31 -7.09
CA LYS A 785 -12.61 -17.37 -8.00
C LYS A 785 -12.67 -16.17 -8.96
N ALA A 786 -12.30 -15.00 -8.46
CA ALA A 786 -12.29 -13.74 -9.19
C ALA A 786 -11.27 -12.77 -8.55
N LEU A 787 -11.00 -11.65 -9.20
CA LEU A 787 -10.09 -10.62 -8.68
C LEU A 787 -10.54 -10.04 -7.33
N ASP A 788 -11.84 -9.98 -7.13
CA ASP A 788 -12.48 -9.49 -5.90
C ASP A 788 -13.07 -10.63 -5.03
N CYS A 789 -12.82 -11.88 -5.40
CA CYS A 789 -13.27 -13.07 -4.69
C CYS A 789 -12.14 -14.09 -4.61
N PHE A 790 -11.32 -13.96 -3.58
CA PHE A 790 -10.22 -14.87 -3.24
C PHE A 790 -10.18 -15.11 -1.73
N ASN A 791 -9.60 -16.22 -1.33
CA ASN A 791 -9.50 -16.58 0.06
C ASN A 791 -8.42 -15.74 0.76
N ASP A 792 -8.73 -15.23 1.93
CA ASP A 792 -7.84 -14.45 2.77
C ASP A 792 -7.52 -15.14 4.11
N ASP A 793 -7.75 -16.46 4.19
CA ASP A 793 -7.30 -17.30 5.30
C ASP A 793 -5.89 -17.82 5.00
N PRO A 794 -4.88 -17.45 5.80
CA PRO A 794 -3.52 -17.94 5.64
C PRO A 794 -3.40 -19.47 5.64
N SER A 795 -4.26 -20.18 6.40
CA SER A 795 -4.19 -21.63 6.51
C SER A 795 -4.48 -22.35 5.19
N GLU A 796 -5.41 -21.82 4.38
CA GLU A 796 -5.74 -22.36 3.06
C GLU A 796 -4.58 -22.19 2.07
N LEU A 797 -3.93 -21.02 2.09
CA LEU A 797 -2.78 -20.75 1.24
C LEU A 797 -1.58 -21.66 1.62
N TYR A 798 -1.30 -21.79 2.92
CA TYR A 798 -0.26 -22.71 3.39
C TYR A 798 -0.59 -24.17 3.08
N SER A 799 -1.85 -24.60 3.20
CA SER A 799 -2.26 -25.96 2.86
C SER A 799 -1.99 -26.26 1.38
N TRP A 800 -2.42 -25.39 0.48
CA TRP A 800 -2.14 -25.50 -0.95
C TRP A 800 -0.64 -25.55 -1.26
N ARG A 801 0.14 -24.64 -0.68
CA ARG A 801 1.60 -24.58 -0.86
C ARG A 801 2.29 -25.85 -0.36
N ASN A 802 1.93 -26.32 0.82
CA ASN A 802 2.51 -27.53 1.41
C ASN A 802 2.17 -28.78 0.59
N GLU A 803 0.95 -28.86 0.04
CA GLU A 803 0.55 -29.95 -0.85
C GLU A 803 1.35 -29.94 -2.15
N MET A 804 1.60 -28.75 -2.73
CA MET A 804 2.52 -28.65 -3.89
C MET A 804 3.94 -29.14 -3.53
N ALA A 805 4.46 -28.75 -2.38
CA ALA A 805 5.78 -29.22 -1.93
C ALA A 805 5.83 -30.75 -1.82
N ASP A 806 4.81 -31.38 -1.24
CA ASP A 806 4.72 -32.83 -1.13
C ASP A 806 4.66 -33.52 -2.51
N MET A 807 3.93 -32.92 -3.45
CA MET A 807 3.87 -33.43 -4.83
C MET A 807 5.20 -33.30 -5.55
N ILE A 808 5.92 -32.19 -5.38
CA ILE A 808 7.25 -31.99 -5.96
C ILE A 808 8.25 -32.98 -5.37
N GLU A 809 8.26 -33.18 -4.05
CA GLU A 809 9.15 -34.14 -3.38
C GLU A 809 8.87 -35.61 -3.78
N SER A 810 7.59 -35.97 -3.95
CA SER A 810 7.23 -37.30 -4.42
C SER A 810 7.67 -37.61 -5.85
N ALA A 811 7.79 -36.57 -6.70
CA ALA A 811 8.31 -36.71 -8.06
C ALA A 811 9.85 -36.79 -8.14
N ILE A 812 10.56 -36.57 -7.05
CA ILE A 812 12.03 -36.68 -6.97
C ILE A 812 12.45 -38.09 -6.54
N ARG A 813 11.60 -38.78 -5.81
CA ARG A 813 11.78 -40.20 -5.41
C ARG A 813 11.43 -41.14 -6.53
#